data_05e7efbefa30de10e4f92c0a2364bc7c
#
_entry.id   05e7efbefa30de10e4f92c0a2364bc7c
#
_cell.length_a   1.000
_cell.length_b   1.000
_cell.length_c   1.000
_cell.angle_alpha   90.00
_cell.angle_beta   90.00
_cell.angle_gamma   90.00
#
_symmetry.space_group_name_H-M   'P 1'
#
loop_
_entity.id
_entity.type
_entity.pdbx_description
1 polymer ?
#
loop_
_entity_poly.entity_id
_entity_poly.type
_entity_poly.pdbx_seq_one_letter_code
_entity_poly.pdbx_strand_id
1 'polypeptide(L)'
;METEKQRIEELVKQLNAASAAYYNGQDEIMPNYEWDALFDELTTLEEKTGYIIKDSPTQNAGYEESGSGQKEPHEYPALSLAKTKQVEELQQWAGAYPIWLSWKLDGLTLVLTYDNGNLVKILTRGNGNLGTNITFLKGAIGGFPQKISYQGHLVVRGEAAISYTDFAQINDMIEDDDEKYANPRNLASGTLNLEDLAEVKARHVRFHAFTLVHLDEPMVSWGERMHFLEELGFDVVDREATTAQKLPEAIDRWTKLVESGKMDIPVDGLVICYDDTDYAASGSVTGHHATRAGFAFKWQDEAVDTKLKYIEWSCAVSTISPVAVFEPVQIEGTTVSRASLCNISEIERLGIGKECTLSVIKANKIIPKCIAVKDAVGAPEIPSQCPVCHAPTKVHVSENSGTKTLHCTNPDCTAKNVKKFTRFVSKWGMDIDGLSIQTMLRFMNAGFIHEFADIFRLKEHFGEISQMEGFGEKSVANMEQSIEKSRQVHPVNFIFALCIPLIGVDAGKKIVAAIGFEGFLQRLHQGDGFEDIEGIGAERSRSIVTWYQNEKNHSGFEDLLHELSIEHVEVQDTSSGSCAGLSFVITGDVHHYKNRDEFKAYVESQGGKVTGSVSKKTAYLVNNDVESASSKNRKAKELGIPIISEDTFIEQFGGR
;
A
#
# COMPACT_ATOMS: atom_id res chain seq x y z
N MET A 1 -17.77 -31.72 -24.66
CA MET A 1 -18.60 -30.49 -24.77
C MET A 1 -19.28 -30.09 -23.46
N GLU A 2 -20.10 -30.94 -22.83
CA GLU A 2 -20.75 -30.58 -21.54
C GLU A 2 -19.71 -30.40 -20.40
N THR A 3 -18.75 -31.31 -20.30
CA THR A 3 -17.64 -31.24 -19.32
C THR A 3 -16.72 -30.04 -19.52
N GLU A 4 -16.49 -29.64 -20.76
CA GLU A 4 -15.66 -28.48 -21.10
C GLU A 4 -16.37 -27.16 -20.78
N LYS A 5 -17.68 -27.09 -20.99
CA LYS A 5 -18.50 -25.92 -20.58
C LYS A 5 -18.53 -25.75 -19.06
N GLN A 6 -18.71 -26.85 -18.32
CA GLN A 6 -18.65 -26.84 -16.86
C GLN A 6 -17.26 -26.37 -16.38
N ARG A 7 -16.17 -26.81 -17.07
CA ARG A 7 -14.81 -26.36 -16.73
C ARG A 7 -14.62 -24.86 -17.02
N ILE A 8 -15.18 -24.33 -18.12
CA ILE A 8 -15.19 -22.89 -18.42
C ILE A 8 -15.92 -22.12 -17.29
N GLU A 9 -17.10 -22.56 -16.86
CA GLU A 9 -17.84 -21.91 -15.76
C GLU A 9 -17.07 -21.89 -14.44
N GLU A 10 -16.40 -22.99 -14.13
CA GLU A 10 -15.56 -23.10 -12.94
C GLU A 10 -14.35 -22.17 -13.01
N LEU A 11 -13.63 -22.14 -14.14
CA LEU A 11 -12.47 -21.29 -14.37
C LEU A 11 -12.85 -19.80 -14.30
N VAL A 12 -13.94 -19.40 -14.94
CA VAL A 12 -14.44 -18.01 -14.89
C VAL A 12 -14.70 -17.59 -13.45
N LYS A 13 -15.37 -18.45 -12.66
CA LYS A 13 -15.64 -18.15 -11.25
C LYS A 13 -14.37 -18.03 -10.41
N GLN A 14 -13.42 -18.95 -10.59
CA GLN A 14 -12.14 -18.95 -9.85
C GLN A 14 -11.30 -17.74 -10.20
N LEU A 15 -11.13 -17.44 -11.49
CA LEU A 15 -10.32 -16.32 -11.98
C LEU A 15 -10.91 -14.97 -11.58
N ASN A 16 -12.23 -14.80 -11.65
CA ASN A 16 -12.89 -13.56 -11.22
C ASN A 16 -12.76 -13.36 -9.70
N ALA A 17 -12.91 -14.41 -8.90
CA ALA A 17 -12.73 -14.31 -7.45
C ALA A 17 -11.28 -13.93 -7.08
N ALA A 18 -10.29 -14.56 -7.73
CA ALA A 18 -8.88 -14.26 -7.52
C ALA A 18 -8.52 -12.84 -7.98
N SER A 19 -9.05 -12.41 -9.13
CA SER A 19 -8.88 -11.02 -9.60
C SER A 19 -9.48 -10.02 -8.62
N ALA A 20 -10.69 -10.28 -8.12
CA ALA A 20 -11.35 -9.41 -7.14
C ALA A 20 -10.53 -9.28 -5.86
N ALA A 21 -10.00 -10.38 -5.31
CA ALA A 21 -9.14 -10.35 -4.13
C ALA A 21 -7.84 -9.58 -4.39
N TYR A 22 -7.16 -9.89 -5.49
CA TYR A 22 -5.90 -9.27 -5.89
C TYR A 22 -6.01 -7.75 -6.06
N TYR A 23 -7.05 -7.27 -6.74
CA TYR A 23 -7.23 -5.85 -7.02
C TYR A 23 -7.86 -5.06 -5.85
N ASN A 24 -8.60 -5.70 -4.95
CA ASN A 24 -9.15 -5.06 -3.75
C ASN A 24 -8.15 -5.00 -2.58
N GLY A 25 -6.89 -5.41 -2.78
CA GLY A 25 -5.89 -5.44 -1.72
C GLY A 25 -6.15 -6.47 -0.63
N GLN A 26 -6.98 -7.49 -0.95
CA GLN A 26 -7.22 -8.63 -0.08
C GLN A 26 -6.11 -9.68 -0.23
N ASP A 27 -6.08 -10.67 0.65
CA ASP A 27 -5.14 -11.78 0.53
C ASP A 27 -5.26 -12.46 -0.82
N GLU A 28 -4.13 -12.74 -1.47
CA GLU A 28 -4.10 -13.44 -2.74
C GLU A 28 -4.73 -14.84 -2.59
N ILE A 29 -5.83 -15.09 -3.31
CA ILE A 29 -6.51 -16.41 -3.34
C ILE A 29 -5.65 -17.42 -4.11
N MET A 30 -4.92 -16.95 -5.13
CA MET A 30 -3.97 -17.76 -5.89
C MET A 30 -2.79 -16.91 -6.39
N PRO A 31 -1.60 -17.51 -6.58
CA PRO A 31 -0.45 -16.81 -7.13
C PRO A 31 -0.67 -16.38 -8.59
N ASN A 32 -0.03 -15.30 -9.01
CA ASN A 32 -0.16 -14.77 -10.38
C ASN A 32 0.15 -15.80 -11.48
N TYR A 33 1.16 -16.67 -11.27
CA TYR A 33 1.50 -17.71 -12.26
C TYR A 33 0.41 -18.77 -12.41
N GLU A 34 -0.31 -19.09 -11.31
CA GLU A 34 -1.44 -20.02 -11.33
C GLU A 34 -2.64 -19.38 -12.01
N TRP A 35 -2.89 -18.09 -11.72
CA TRP A 35 -3.90 -17.31 -12.41
C TRP A 35 -3.63 -17.24 -13.92
N ASP A 36 -2.39 -16.93 -14.33
CA ASP A 36 -2.00 -16.88 -15.75
C ASP A 36 -2.19 -18.27 -16.40
N ALA A 37 -1.83 -19.38 -15.74
CA ALA A 37 -2.02 -20.74 -16.27
C ALA A 37 -3.50 -21.13 -16.45
N LEU A 38 -4.34 -20.79 -15.45
CA LEU A 38 -5.79 -21.03 -15.53
C LEU A 38 -6.47 -20.13 -16.57
N PHE A 39 -5.97 -18.91 -16.75
CA PHE A 39 -6.44 -18.01 -17.79
C PHE A 39 -6.10 -18.51 -19.18
N ASP A 40 -4.90 -19.07 -19.39
CA ASP A 40 -4.50 -19.71 -20.66
C ASP A 40 -5.34 -20.97 -20.93
N GLU A 41 -5.65 -21.78 -19.89
CA GLU A 41 -6.56 -22.93 -20.00
C GLU A 41 -7.96 -22.46 -20.41
N LEU A 42 -8.50 -21.41 -19.77
CA LEU A 42 -9.81 -20.83 -20.10
C LEU A 42 -9.85 -20.35 -21.55
N THR A 43 -8.85 -19.59 -21.97
CA THR A 43 -8.73 -19.07 -23.34
C THR A 43 -8.75 -20.21 -24.37
N THR A 44 -7.95 -21.25 -24.14
CA THR A 44 -7.90 -22.43 -25.01
C THR A 44 -9.24 -23.16 -25.10
N LEU A 45 -9.95 -23.30 -23.98
CA LEU A 45 -11.26 -23.95 -23.94
C LEU A 45 -12.34 -23.11 -24.60
N GLU A 46 -12.34 -21.79 -24.42
CA GLU A 46 -13.27 -20.87 -25.09
C GLU A 46 -13.07 -20.87 -26.60
N GLU A 47 -11.84 -20.81 -27.11
CA GLU A 47 -11.52 -20.92 -28.52
C GLU A 47 -11.95 -22.26 -29.12
N LYS A 48 -11.69 -23.36 -28.42
CA LYS A 48 -12.04 -24.71 -28.86
C LYS A 48 -13.55 -24.96 -28.91
N THR A 49 -14.29 -24.44 -27.96
CA THR A 49 -15.72 -24.72 -27.79
C THR A 49 -16.63 -23.67 -28.40
N GLY A 50 -16.12 -22.47 -28.63
CA GLY A 50 -16.92 -21.29 -29.00
C GLY A 50 -17.91 -20.85 -27.91
N TYR A 51 -17.79 -21.40 -26.68
CA TYR A 51 -18.64 -21.09 -25.55
C TYR A 51 -17.96 -20.07 -24.64
N ILE A 52 -18.46 -18.84 -24.67
CA ILE A 52 -17.92 -17.72 -23.89
C ILE A 52 -19.02 -17.19 -22.95
N ILE A 53 -18.71 -17.06 -21.67
CA ILE A 53 -19.62 -16.52 -20.67
C ILE A 53 -19.48 -14.99 -20.62
N LYS A 54 -20.61 -14.28 -20.45
CA LYS A 54 -20.64 -12.81 -20.44
C LYS A 54 -19.63 -12.18 -19.47
N ASP A 55 -19.41 -12.82 -18.30
CA ASP A 55 -18.52 -12.33 -17.25
C ASP A 55 -17.13 -13.00 -17.30
N SER A 56 -16.76 -13.62 -18.43
CA SER A 56 -15.45 -14.22 -18.59
C SER A 56 -14.34 -13.17 -18.49
N PRO A 57 -13.25 -13.42 -17.73
CA PRO A 57 -12.10 -12.53 -17.66
C PRO A 57 -11.36 -12.41 -19.01
N THR A 58 -11.63 -13.28 -19.97
CA THR A 58 -11.15 -13.13 -21.35
C THR A 58 -11.88 -12.03 -22.13
N GLN A 59 -13.11 -11.67 -21.71
CA GLN A 59 -13.95 -10.64 -22.32
C GLN A 59 -13.93 -9.32 -21.58
N ASN A 60 -13.59 -9.32 -20.28
CA ASN A 60 -13.58 -8.15 -19.42
C ASN A 60 -12.15 -7.86 -18.93
N ALA A 61 -11.67 -6.66 -19.19
CA ALA A 61 -10.32 -6.24 -18.81
C ALA A 61 -10.23 -5.72 -17.35
N GLY A 62 -10.88 -6.37 -16.42
CA GLY A 62 -10.80 -5.95 -15.03
C GLY A 62 -12.00 -6.43 -14.20
N TYR A 63 -11.97 -6.15 -12.92
CA TYR A 63 -13.01 -6.49 -11.95
C TYR A 63 -13.62 -5.20 -11.39
N GLU A 64 -14.75 -5.31 -10.70
CA GLU A 64 -15.36 -4.16 -10.01
C GLU A 64 -14.60 -3.88 -8.70
N GLU A 65 -13.93 -2.71 -8.62
CA GLU A 65 -13.31 -2.23 -7.38
C GLU A 65 -14.39 -1.95 -6.32
N SER A 66 -14.14 -2.42 -5.08
CA SER A 66 -14.99 -2.14 -3.91
C SER A 66 -14.56 -0.83 -3.22
N GLY A 67 -14.35 0.26 -3.97
CA GLY A 67 -14.00 1.57 -3.40
C GLY A 67 -15.22 2.45 -3.13
N SER A 68 -15.14 3.32 -2.12
CA SER A 68 -16.19 4.30 -1.77
C SER A 68 -16.30 5.47 -2.76
N GLY A 69 -15.38 5.58 -3.73
CA GLY A 69 -15.31 6.65 -4.71
C GLY A 69 -16.39 6.56 -5.79
N GLN A 70 -16.73 7.71 -6.40
CA GLN A 70 -17.67 7.77 -7.52
C GLN A 70 -17.01 7.13 -8.75
N LYS A 71 -17.67 6.13 -9.36
CA LYS A 71 -17.21 5.51 -10.63
C LYS A 71 -17.57 6.42 -11.81
N GLU A 72 -16.61 6.66 -12.68
CA GLU A 72 -16.75 7.46 -13.89
C GLU A 72 -16.24 6.70 -15.12
N PRO A 73 -16.85 6.92 -16.29
CA PRO A 73 -16.37 6.33 -17.53
C PRO A 73 -15.02 6.94 -17.95
N HIS A 74 -14.13 6.09 -18.48
CA HIS A 74 -12.94 6.54 -19.17
C HIS A 74 -13.31 7.15 -20.52
N GLU A 75 -12.73 8.28 -20.85
CA GLU A 75 -12.85 8.88 -22.18
C GLU A 75 -12.19 7.99 -23.25
N TYR A 76 -11.06 7.39 -22.90
CA TYR A 76 -10.33 6.42 -23.71
C TYR A 76 -10.20 5.10 -22.92
N PRO A 77 -10.71 3.97 -23.45
CA PRO A 77 -10.66 2.70 -22.74
C PRO A 77 -9.25 2.26 -22.33
N ALA A 78 -9.07 1.87 -21.07
CA ALA A 78 -7.78 1.45 -20.52
C ALA A 78 -7.60 -0.08 -20.63
N LEU A 79 -7.43 -0.57 -21.86
CA LEU A 79 -7.34 -1.99 -22.18
C LEU A 79 -6.01 -2.62 -21.75
N SER A 80 -6.02 -3.95 -21.59
CA SER A 80 -4.82 -4.74 -21.31
C SER A 80 -3.96 -4.94 -22.56
N LEU A 81 -2.67 -5.21 -22.36
CA LEU A 81 -1.77 -5.67 -23.41
C LEU A 81 -1.83 -7.20 -23.53
N ALA A 82 -1.57 -7.71 -24.73
CA ALA A 82 -1.26 -9.13 -24.91
C ALA A 82 0.00 -9.49 -24.11
N LYS A 83 0.06 -10.73 -23.61
CA LYS A 83 1.18 -11.21 -22.80
C LYS A 83 1.92 -12.32 -23.54
N THR A 84 3.25 -12.34 -23.43
CA THR A 84 4.08 -13.46 -23.89
C THR A 84 5.29 -13.66 -23.00
N LYS A 85 5.81 -14.91 -22.99
CA LYS A 85 7.09 -15.29 -22.38
C LYS A 85 8.14 -15.64 -23.44
N GLN A 86 7.79 -15.53 -24.73
CA GLN A 86 8.62 -15.95 -25.87
C GLN A 86 9.17 -14.73 -26.60
N VAL A 87 10.49 -14.61 -26.64
CA VAL A 87 11.17 -13.48 -27.32
C VAL A 87 10.97 -13.55 -28.84
N GLU A 88 10.90 -14.75 -29.38
CA GLU A 88 10.68 -14.99 -30.81
C GLU A 88 9.32 -14.47 -31.29
N GLU A 89 8.29 -14.59 -30.45
CA GLU A 89 6.97 -14.04 -30.74
C GLU A 89 7.00 -12.51 -30.83
N LEU A 90 7.72 -11.88 -29.91
CA LEU A 90 7.93 -10.43 -29.91
C LEU A 90 8.70 -9.96 -31.13
N GLN A 91 9.73 -10.71 -31.57
CA GLN A 91 10.50 -10.39 -32.77
C GLN A 91 9.63 -10.49 -34.05
N GLN A 92 8.78 -11.52 -34.13
CA GLN A 92 7.83 -11.68 -35.23
C GLN A 92 6.80 -10.55 -35.28
N TRP A 93 6.24 -10.20 -34.11
CA TRP A 93 5.28 -9.12 -33.98
C TRP A 93 5.88 -7.75 -34.33
N ALA A 94 7.10 -7.47 -33.87
CA ALA A 94 7.78 -6.21 -34.15
C ALA A 94 8.15 -6.07 -35.65
N GLY A 95 8.55 -7.16 -36.29
CA GLY A 95 8.90 -7.17 -37.71
C GLY A 95 10.00 -6.18 -38.07
N ALA A 96 9.71 -5.27 -38.99
CA ALA A 96 10.64 -4.22 -39.42
C ALA A 96 10.39 -2.85 -38.73
N TYR A 97 9.40 -2.75 -37.89
CA TYR A 97 9.02 -1.48 -37.25
C TYR A 97 9.95 -1.10 -36.08
N PRO A 98 10.25 0.19 -35.89
CA PRO A 98 10.89 0.69 -34.68
C PRO A 98 10.01 0.43 -33.46
N ILE A 99 10.62 -0.05 -32.39
CA ILE A 99 9.94 -0.39 -31.15
C ILE A 99 10.65 0.22 -29.95
N TRP A 100 9.91 0.39 -28.85
CA TRP A 100 10.43 0.77 -27.55
C TRP A 100 10.26 -0.35 -26.54
N LEU A 101 11.25 -0.50 -25.68
CA LEU A 101 11.25 -1.35 -24.50
C LEU A 101 11.13 -0.47 -23.28
N SER A 102 10.28 -0.80 -22.32
CA SER A 102 10.10 -0.09 -21.06
C SER A 102 9.78 -1.05 -19.93
N TRP A 103 9.92 -0.59 -18.66
CA TRP A 103 9.51 -1.38 -17.52
C TRP A 103 8.00 -1.59 -17.49
N LYS A 104 7.60 -2.81 -17.16
CA LYS A 104 6.24 -3.13 -16.74
C LYS A 104 6.20 -3.01 -15.22
N LEU A 105 5.84 -1.82 -14.76
CA LEU A 105 5.73 -1.52 -13.33
C LEU A 105 4.59 -2.34 -12.71
N ASP A 106 4.77 -2.71 -11.45
CA ASP A 106 3.79 -3.46 -10.67
C ASP A 106 3.17 -2.57 -9.59
N GLY A 107 2.09 -1.89 -9.94
CA GLY A 107 1.37 -0.94 -9.11
C GLY A 107 -0.10 -0.87 -9.48
N LEU A 108 -0.69 0.33 -9.42
CA LEU A 108 -2.04 0.62 -9.90
C LEU A 108 -2.02 1.60 -11.06
N THR A 109 -2.68 1.23 -12.16
CA THR A 109 -2.81 2.14 -13.29
C THR A 109 -3.74 3.30 -12.96
N LEU A 110 -3.26 4.52 -13.19
CA LEU A 110 -4.03 5.76 -13.12
C LEU A 110 -4.13 6.43 -14.48
N VAL A 111 -5.24 7.10 -14.70
CA VAL A 111 -5.51 7.94 -15.87
C VAL A 111 -5.67 9.38 -15.40
N LEU A 112 -4.80 10.27 -15.86
CA LEU A 112 -4.77 11.68 -15.52
C LEU A 112 -5.28 12.50 -16.71
N THR A 113 -6.22 13.40 -16.47
CA THR A 113 -6.76 14.32 -17.48
C THR A 113 -6.43 15.74 -17.11
N TYR A 114 -5.88 16.49 -18.07
CA TYR A 114 -5.57 17.91 -17.95
C TYR A 114 -6.37 18.70 -18.98
N ASP A 115 -6.89 19.84 -18.54
CA ASP A 115 -7.54 20.83 -19.38
C ASP A 115 -7.00 22.23 -19.06
N ASN A 116 -6.68 23.00 -20.10
CA ASN A 116 -6.15 24.37 -19.95
C ASN A 116 -4.98 24.44 -18.95
N GLY A 117 -4.08 23.45 -19.03
CA GLY A 117 -2.88 23.35 -18.20
C GLY A 117 -3.12 22.91 -16.75
N ASN A 118 -4.33 22.58 -16.35
CA ASN A 118 -4.65 22.15 -14.98
C ASN A 118 -5.06 20.66 -14.94
N LEU A 119 -4.61 19.95 -13.93
CA LEU A 119 -5.08 18.60 -13.65
C LEU A 119 -6.52 18.66 -13.16
N VAL A 120 -7.43 18.14 -13.97
CA VAL A 120 -8.89 18.17 -13.68
C VAL A 120 -9.41 16.84 -13.18
N LYS A 121 -8.76 15.70 -13.53
CA LYS A 121 -9.26 14.38 -13.15
C LYS A 121 -8.14 13.35 -12.97
N ILE A 122 -8.32 12.47 -11.97
CA ILE A 122 -7.54 11.24 -11.76
C ILE A 122 -8.53 10.09 -11.60
N LEU A 123 -8.47 9.10 -12.49
CA LEU A 123 -9.25 7.87 -12.38
C LEU A 123 -8.34 6.67 -12.18
N THR A 124 -8.76 5.71 -11.35
CA THR A 124 -8.16 4.37 -11.37
C THR A 124 -8.56 3.66 -12.67
N ARG A 125 -7.81 2.62 -13.04
CA ARG A 125 -8.14 1.84 -14.25
C ARG A 125 -9.52 1.18 -14.17
N GLY A 126 -9.92 0.66 -12.99
CA GLY A 126 -11.12 -0.13 -12.81
C GLY A 126 -11.19 -1.30 -13.82
N ASN A 127 -12.34 -1.49 -14.44
CA ASN A 127 -12.53 -2.52 -15.48
C ASN A 127 -12.10 -2.09 -16.90
N GLY A 128 -11.34 -1.00 -17.02
CA GLY A 128 -10.89 -0.45 -18.30
C GLY A 128 -11.87 0.49 -19.00
N ASN A 129 -13.17 0.43 -18.67
CA ASN A 129 -14.21 1.34 -19.17
C ASN A 129 -14.72 2.29 -18.09
N LEU A 130 -14.74 1.84 -16.84
CA LEU A 130 -15.15 2.60 -15.66
C LEU A 130 -14.02 2.55 -14.62
N GLY A 131 -13.60 3.70 -14.10
CA GLY A 131 -12.64 3.83 -13.02
C GLY A 131 -13.21 4.60 -11.84
N THR A 132 -12.59 4.48 -10.68
CA THR A 132 -12.94 5.25 -9.48
C THR A 132 -12.26 6.61 -9.53
N ASN A 133 -13.02 7.69 -9.29
CA ASN A 133 -12.48 9.05 -9.24
C ASN A 133 -11.77 9.29 -7.90
N ILE A 134 -10.46 9.47 -7.99
CA ILE A 134 -9.55 9.77 -6.86
C ILE A 134 -8.88 11.13 -7.00
N THR A 135 -9.49 12.08 -7.73
CA THR A 135 -8.91 13.40 -7.99
C THR A 135 -8.58 14.17 -6.71
N PHE A 136 -9.27 13.89 -5.62
CA PHE A 136 -8.99 14.48 -4.32
C PHE A 136 -7.57 14.16 -3.81
N LEU A 137 -6.95 13.07 -4.27
CA LEU A 137 -5.58 12.66 -3.91
C LEU A 137 -4.47 13.41 -4.68
N LYS A 138 -4.79 14.32 -5.60
CA LYS A 138 -3.82 15.01 -6.48
C LYS A 138 -2.65 15.70 -5.76
N GLY A 139 -2.83 16.07 -4.49
CA GLY A 139 -1.79 16.70 -3.67
C GLY A 139 -0.96 15.72 -2.83
N ALA A 140 -1.32 14.44 -2.83
CA ALA A 140 -0.68 13.40 -2.02
C ALA A 140 0.13 12.40 -2.84
N ILE A 141 -0.18 12.25 -4.13
CA ILE A 141 0.55 11.38 -5.06
C ILE A 141 1.66 12.19 -5.74
N GLY A 142 2.90 11.66 -5.75
CA GLY A 142 4.04 12.24 -6.44
C GLY A 142 4.14 11.82 -7.92
N GLY A 143 5.10 12.38 -8.67
CA GLY A 143 5.46 11.93 -10.02
C GLY A 143 4.70 12.61 -11.16
N PHE A 144 3.84 13.58 -10.87
CA PHE A 144 3.19 14.42 -11.89
C PHE A 144 2.93 15.83 -11.37
N PRO A 145 2.95 16.85 -12.25
CA PRO A 145 2.62 18.22 -11.90
C PRO A 145 1.10 18.43 -11.83
N GLN A 146 0.63 19.27 -10.91
CA GLN A 146 -0.78 19.69 -10.87
C GLN A 146 -1.12 20.74 -11.95
N LYS A 147 -0.10 21.43 -12.46
CA LYS A 147 -0.20 22.39 -13.56
C LYS A 147 0.91 22.18 -14.55
N ILE A 148 0.59 22.23 -15.83
CA ILE A 148 1.50 22.06 -16.96
C ILE A 148 1.46 23.29 -17.86
N SER A 149 2.48 23.47 -18.71
CA SER A 149 2.54 24.56 -19.67
C SER A 149 1.62 24.37 -20.89
N TYR A 150 1.28 23.12 -21.21
CA TYR A 150 0.40 22.79 -22.32
C TYR A 150 -1.06 23.17 -22.01
N GLN A 151 -1.72 23.89 -22.90
CA GLN A 151 -3.06 24.47 -22.68
C GLN A 151 -4.20 23.69 -23.36
N GLY A 152 -3.90 22.62 -24.12
CA GLY A 152 -4.90 21.78 -24.76
C GLY A 152 -5.44 20.70 -23.81
N HIS A 153 -6.27 19.82 -24.37
CA HIS A 153 -6.73 18.60 -23.68
C HIS A 153 -5.61 17.54 -23.70
N LEU A 154 -5.26 17.00 -22.55
CA LEU A 154 -4.19 16.00 -22.41
C LEU A 154 -4.66 14.85 -21.53
N VAL A 155 -4.47 13.62 -22.00
CA VAL A 155 -4.77 12.40 -21.22
C VAL A 155 -3.53 11.53 -21.13
N VAL A 156 -3.08 11.24 -19.90
CA VAL A 156 -1.87 10.47 -19.58
C VAL A 156 -2.22 9.23 -18.78
N ARG A 157 -1.65 8.10 -19.13
CA ARG A 157 -1.66 6.89 -18.29
C ARG A 157 -0.30 6.63 -17.69
N GLY A 158 -0.31 6.14 -16.48
CA GLY A 158 0.89 5.70 -15.78
C GLY A 158 0.54 4.73 -14.67
N GLU A 159 1.57 4.22 -14.04
CA GLU A 159 1.44 3.32 -12.91
C GLU A 159 1.81 4.03 -11.63
N ALA A 160 0.91 3.98 -10.65
CA ALA A 160 1.17 4.43 -9.29
C ALA A 160 1.79 3.28 -8.50
N ALA A 161 3.02 3.46 -8.06
CA ALA A 161 3.79 2.43 -7.36
C ALA A 161 4.38 2.98 -6.05
N ILE A 162 4.73 2.06 -5.15
CA ILE A 162 5.49 2.33 -3.92
C ILE A 162 6.81 1.55 -4.03
N SER A 163 7.91 2.19 -3.62
CA SER A 163 9.23 1.56 -3.65
C SER A 163 9.32 0.39 -2.68
N TYR A 164 10.24 -0.56 -2.93
CA TYR A 164 10.53 -1.63 -1.96
C TYR A 164 11.03 -1.07 -0.63
N THR A 165 11.80 0.01 -0.65
CA THR A 165 12.29 0.70 0.54
C THR A 165 11.14 1.28 1.36
N ASP A 166 10.22 2.04 0.74
CA ASP A 166 9.07 2.60 1.44
C ASP A 166 8.11 1.49 1.92
N PHE A 167 7.89 0.46 1.10
CA PHE A 167 7.08 -0.70 1.48
C PHE A 167 7.61 -1.40 2.73
N ALA A 168 8.92 -1.66 2.79
CA ALA A 168 9.52 -2.28 3.97
C ALA A 168 9.36 -1.41 5.21
N GLN A 169 9.60 -0.10 5.11
CA GLN A 169 9.44 0.84 6.22
C GLN A 169 7.99 0.91 6.72
N ILE A 170 7.02 0.96 5.80
CA ILE A 170 5.60 1.05 6.14
C ILE A 170 5.12 -0.25 6.79
N ASN A 171 5.46 -1.42 6.22
CA ASN A 171 5.09 -2.71 6.80
C ASN A 171 5.73 -2.94 8.18
N ASP A 172 6.94 -2.46 8.41
CA ASP A 172 7.58 -2.53 9.73
C ASP A 172 6.84 -1.70 10.80
N MET A 173 6.04 -0.71 10.38
CA MET A 173 5.23 0.11 11.27
C MET A 173 3.84 -0.48 11.58
N ILE A 174 3.40 -1.49 10.83
CA ILE A 174 2.12 -2.18 11.07
C ILE A 174 2.31 -3.22 12.18
N GLU A 175 1.56 -3.08 13.27
CA GLU A 175 1.71 -3.93 14.46
C GLU A 175 1.08 -5.31 14.30
N ASP A 176 -0.08 -5.37 13.66
CA ASP A 176 -0.79 -6.60 13.40
C ASP A 176 -0.24 -7.23 12.13
N ASP A 177 0.39 -8.39 12.26
CA ASP A 177 0.93 -9.10 11.10
C ASP A 177 -0.17 -9.54 10.11
N ASP A 178 -1.42 -9.66 10.58
CA ASP A 178 -2.59 -9.94 9.74
C ASP A 178 -3.04 -8.69 8.93
N GLU A 179 -2.61 -7.49 9.35
CA GLU A 179 -2.86 -6.23 8.63
C GLU A 179 -1.69 -5.81 7.71
N LYS A 180 -0.57 -6.53 7.71
CA LYS A 180 0.56 -6.23 6.83
C LYS A 180 0.22 -6.51 5.38
N TYR A 181 0.67 -5.62 4.53
CA TYR A 181 0.52 -5.78 3.09
C TYR A 181 1.45 -6.87 2.56
N ALA A 182 0.93 -7.74 1.71
CA ALA A 182 1.68 -8.87 1.14
C ALA A 182 2.79 -8.41 0.17
N ASN A 183 2.59 -7.29 -0.53
CA ASN A 183 3.52 -6.75 -1.52
C ASN A 183 3.33 -5.24 -1.72
N PRO A 184 4.27 -4.54 -2.38
CA PRO A 184 4.18 -3.10 -2.64
C PRO A 184 2.93 -2.70 -3.43
N ARG A 185 2.44 -3.54 -4.34
CA ARG A 185 1.23 -3.29 -5.13
C ARG A 185 -0.01 -3.26 -4.23
N ASN A 186 -0.15 -4.22 -3.29
CA ASN A 186 -1.27 -4.24 -2.35
C ASN A 186 -1.25 -3.01 -1.43
N LEU A 187 -0.07 -2.59 -0.99
CA LEU A 187 0.10 -1.36 -0.24
C LEU A 187 -0.32 -0.13 -1.07
N ALA A 188 0.10 -0.03 -2.34
CA ALA A 188 -0.30 1.06 -3.22
C ALA A 188 -1.83 1.09 -3.43
N SER A 189 -2.45 -0.08 -3.67
CA SER A 189 -3.90 -0.21 -3.80
C SER A 189 -4.64 0.22 -2.53
N GLY A 190 -4.22 -0.29 -1.37
CA GLY A 190 -4.79 0.11 -0.09
C GLY A 190 -4.63 1.61 0.19
N THR A 191 -3.49 2.19 -0.21
CA THR A 191 -3.20 3.61 -0.03
C THR A 191 -4.11 4.51 -0.86
N LEU A 192 -4.38 4.15 -2.12
CA LEU A 192 -5.23 4.94 -3.01
C LEU A 192 -6.74 4.88 -2.64
N ASN A 193 -7.12 3.98 -1.73
CA ASN A 193 -8.46 3.90 -1.16
C ASN A 193 -8.63 4.71 0.15
N LEU A 194 -7.55 5.30 0.67
CA LEU A 194 -7.61 6.14 1.86
C LEU A 194 -8.16 7.53 1.55
N GLU A 195 -8.87 8.10 2.51
CA GLU A 195 -9.40 9.47 2.44
C GLU A 195 -8.45 10.49 3.11
N ASP A 196 -7.53 10.06 3.97
CA ASP A 196 -6.56 10.92 4.64
C ASP A 196 -5.37 11.25 3.73
N LEU A 197 -5.35 12.48 3.22
CA LEU A 197 -4.27 12.97 2.35
C LEU A 197 -2.89 12.96 3.01
N ALA A 198 -2.81 13.16 4.32
CA ALA A 198 -1.54 13.17 5.03
C ALA A 198 -0.96 11.75 5.10
N GLU A 199 -1.81 10.76 5.32
CA GLU A 199 -1.42 9.36 5.33
C GLU A 199 -0.99 8.89 3.93
N VAL A 200 -1.79 9.21 2.89
CA VAL A 200 -1.42 8.89 1.49
C VAL A 200 -0.08 9.50 1.14
N LYS A 201 0.15 10.78 1.49
CA LYS A 201 1.42 11.46 1.24
C LYS A 201 2.60 10.81 1.99
N ALA A 202 2.38 10.35 3.21
CA ALA A 202 3.40 9.69 4.02
C ALA A 202 3.80 8.30 3.49
N ARG A 203 2.96 7.69 2.64
CA ARG A 203 3.24 6.39 2.02
C ARG A 203 4.00 6.51 0.70
N HIS A 204 4.35 7.72 0.26
CA HIS A 204 5.21 8.04 -0.88
C HIS A 204 4.80 7.36 -2.21
N VAL A 205 3.49 7.25 -2.47
CA VAL A 205 3.01 6.75 -3.78
C VAL A 205 3.50 7.68 -4.89
N ARG A 206 4.14 7.12 -5.92
CA ARG A 206 4.62 7.87 -7.09
C ARG A 206 3.99 7.32 -8.36
N PHE A 207 3.54 8.22 -9.20
CA PHE A 207 3.04 7.93 -10.53
C PHE A 207 4.19 7.99 -11.55
N HIS A 208 4.26 6.99 -12.42
CA HIS A 208 5.21 6.94 -13.53
C HIS A 208 4.43 6.82 -14.83
N ALA A 209 4.48 7.85 -15.67
CA ALA A 209 3.79 7.86 -16.94
C ALA A 209 4.39 6.82 -17.90
N PHE A 210 3.54 6.05 -18.57
CA PHE A 210 3.95 5.07 -19.58
C PHE A 210 3.23 5.23 -20.92
N THR A 211 2.21 6.09 -21.01
CA THR A 211 1.51 6.38 -22.27
C THR A 211 0.86 7.75 -22.23
N LEU A 212 1.16 8.58 -23.23
CA LEU A 212 0.36 9.75 -23.60
C LEU A 212 -0.78 9.28 -24.51
N VAL A 213 -2.00 9.25 -23.96
CA VAL A 213 -3.17 8.66 -24.63
C VAL A 213 -3.76 9.61 -25.64
N HIS A 214 -3.92 10.89 -25.24
CA HIS A 214 -4.49 11.96 -26.07
C HIS A 214 -3.71 13.25 -25.92
N LEU A 215 -3.61 13.96 -27.03
CA LEU A 215 -3.01 15.26 -27.22
C LEU A 215 -3.70 15.91 -28.41
N ASP A 216 -4.07 17.20 -28.31
CA ASP A 216 -4.77 17.89 -29.42
C ASP A 216 -3.87 18.05 -30.66
N GLU A 217 -2.56 18.26 -30.46
CA GLU A 217 -1.62 18.30 -31.57
C GLU A 217 -1.17 16.89 -31.98
N PRO A 218 -1.07 16.60 -33.28
CA PRO A 218 -0.64 15.28 -33.74
C PRO A 218 0.84 15.02 -33.38
N MET A 219 1.09 13.95 -32.64
CA MET A 219 2.42 13.45 -32.30
C MET A 219 2.43 11.92 -32.50
N VAL A 220 3.11 11.43 -33.52
CA VAL A 220 3.02 10.04 -33.95
C VAL A 220 4.02 9.14 -33.24
N SER A 221 5.21 9.66 -32.86
CA SER A 221 6.23 8.87 -32.18
C SER A 221 5.90 8.69 -30.69
N TRP A 222 5.85 7.44 -30.23
CA TRP A 222 5.71 7.14 -28.79
C TRP A 222 6.90 7.69 -28.00
N GLY A 223 8.11 7.61 -28.55
CA GLY A 223 9.30 8.15 -27.90
C GLY A 223 9.22 9.68 -27.70
N GLU A 224 8.74 10.42 -28.71
CA GLU A 224 8.52 11.87 -28.62
C GLU A 224 7.42 12.20 -27.59
N ARG A 225 6.33 11.42 -27.55
CA ARG A 225 5.27 11.58 -26.55
C ARG A 225 5.82 11.44 -25.11
N MET A 226 6.68 10.45 -24.87
CA MET A 226 7.30 10.27 -23.56
C MET A 226 8.26 11.41 -23.21
N HIS A 227 9.05 11.88 -24.16
CA HIS A 227 9.93 13.04 -23.97
C HIS A 227 9.14 14.32 -23.68
N PHE A 228 8.04 14.54 -24.37
CA PHE A 228 7.13 15.66 -24.13
C PHE A 228 6.57 15.62 -22.69
N LEU A 229 6.20 14.46 -22.16
CA LEU A 229 5.77 14.31 -20.77
C LEU A 229 6.89 14.66 -19.78
N GLU A 230 8.15 14.28 -20.06
CA GLU A 230 9.30 14.68 -19.23
C GLU A 230 9.48 16.21 -19.21
N GLU A 231 9.35 16.86 -20.38
CA GLU A 231 9.42 18.33 -20.47
C GLU A 231 8.29 19.03 -19.69
N LEU A 232 7.12 18.40 -19.61
CA LEU A 232 6.01 18.88 -18.79
C LEU A 232 6.18 18.60 -17.28
N GLY A 233 7.21 17.84 -16.88
CA GLY A 233 7.54 17.57 -15.49
C GLY A 233 6.95 16.29 -14.91
N PHE A 234 6.54 15.33 -15.75
CA PHE A 234 6.14 14.01 -15.30
C PHE A 234 7.35 13.11 -15.02
N ASP A 235 7.25 12.26 -14.01
CA ASP A 235 8.10 11.07 -13.95
C ASP A 235 7.62 10.11 -15.04
N VAL A 236 8.53 9.72 -15.92
CA VAL A 236 8.24 8.80 -17.04
C VAL A 236 8.99 7.50 -16.81
N VAL A 237 8.36 6.39 -17.19
CA VAL A 237 8.98 5.06 -17.11
C VAL A 237 10.27 5.01 -17.94
N ASP A 238 11.32 4.38 -17.39
CA ASP A 238 12.57 4.16 -18.13
C ASP A 238 12.29 3.36 -19.40
N ARG A 239 12.96 3.74 -20.49
CA ARG A 239 12.72 3.22 -21.82
C ARG A 239 13.96 3.14 -22.69
N GLU A 240 13.96 2.26 -23.65
CA GLU A 240 15.03 2.08 -24.63
C GLU A 240 14.46 1.86 -26.03
N ALA A 241 14.91 2.65 -27.00
CA ALA A 241 14.58 2.41 -28.41
C ALA A 241 15.34 1.18 -28.95
N THR A 242 14.63 0.26 -29.62
CA THR A 242 15.24 -0.97 -30.10
C THR A 242 14.59 -1.44 -31.42
N THR A 243 15.02 -2.60 -31.92
CA THR A 243 14.47 -3.25 -33.11
C THR A 243 14.28 -4.73 -32.83
N ALA A 244 13.50 -5.43 -33.66
CA ALA A 244 13.28 -6.88 -33.52
C ALA A 244 14.60 -7.67 -33.38
N GLN A 245 15.65 -7.31 -34.13
CA GLN A 245 16.94 -7.99 -34.10
C GLN A 245 17.71 -7.75 -32.78
N LYS A 246 17.60 -6.56 -32.21
CA LYS A 246 18.31 -6.18 -30.95
C LYS A 246 17.50 -6.47 -29.69
N LEU A 247 16.24 -6.84 -29.84
CA LEU A 247 15.32 -7.06 -28.73
C LEU A 247 15.81 -8.12 -27.72
N PRO A 248 16.36 -9.30 -28.16
CA PRO A 248 16.86 -10.30 -27.22
C PRO A 248 17.97 -9.77 -26.31
N GLU A 249 18.92 -8.99 -26.88
CA GLU A 249 20.02 -8.40 -26.11
C GLU A 249 19.52 -7.30 -25.16
N ALA A 250 18.53 -6.52 -25.58
CA ALA A 250 17.90 -5.52 -24.73
C ALA A 250 17.18 -6.18 -23.54
N ILE A 251 16.37 -7.20 -23.78
CA ILE A 251 15.69 -7.97 -22.73
C ILE A 251 16.70 -8.57 -21.74
N ASP A 252 17.79 -9.16 -22.23
CA ASP A 252 18.84 -9.73 -21.37
C ASP A 252 19.49 -8.66 -20.47
N ARG A 253 19.82 -7.49 -21.01
CA ARG A 253 20.38 -6.37 -20.21
C ARG A 253 19.42 -5.91 -19.13
N TRP A 254 18.14 -5.73 -19.46
CA TRP A 254 17.13 -5.28 -18.52
C TRP A 254 16.80 -6.34 -17.48
N THR A 255 16.80 -7.62 -17.86
CA THR A 255 16.66 -8.74 -16.92
C THR A 255 17.79 -8.72 -15.87
N LYS A 256 19.05 -8.52 -16.31
CA LYS A 256 20.21 -8.42 -15.40
C LYS A 256 20.12 -7.24 -14.43
N LEU A 257 19.49 -6.14 -14.82
CA LEU A 257 19.25 -5.02 -13.90
C LEU A 257 18.31 -5.43 -12.76
N VAL A 258 17.22 -6.14 -13.07
CA VAL A 258 16.30 -6.67 -12.05
C VAL A 258 17.00 -7.68 -11.15
N GLU A 259 17.74 -8.66 -11.74
CA GLU A 259 18.48 -9.70 -11.01
C GLU A 259 19.56 -9.12 -10.09
N SER A 260 20.09 -7.93 -10.41
CA SER A 260 21.07 -7.25 -9.56
C SER A 260 20.52 -6.80 -8.21
N GLY A 261 19.18 -6.80 -8.01
CA GLY A 261 18.51 -6.32 -6.80
C GLY A 261 18.66 -4.82 -6.52
N LYS A 262 19.13 -4.04 -7.52
CA LYS A 262 19.33 -2.58 -7.36
C LYS A 262 18.11 -1.75 -7.69
N MET A 263 17.09 -2.37 -8.30
CA MET A 263 15.84 -1.68 -8.58
C MET A 263 14.99 -1.60 -7.32
N ASP A 264 14.62 -0.39 -6.96
CA ASP A 264 13.75 -0.12 -5.80
C ASP A 264 12.27 0.00 -6.17
N ILE A 265 11.94 0.05 -7.47
CA ILE A 265 10.56 0.08 -7.97
C ILE A 265 10.13 -1.32 -8.39
N PRO A 266 8.95 -1.80 -7.96
CA PRO A 266 8.46 -3.13 -8.32
C PRO A 266 8.12 -3.23 -9.81
N VAL A 267 8.60 -4.30 -10.45
CA VAL A 267 8.36 -4.62 -11.86
C VAL A 267 7.96 -6.09 -12.00
N ASP A 268 7.05 -6.39 -12.93
CA ASP A 268 6.59 -7.75 -13.22
C ASP A 268 6.87 -8.19 -14.67
N GLY A 269 7.69 -7.43 -15.39
CA GLY A 269 8.03 -7.70 -16.78
C GLY A 269 8.52 -6.47 -17.51
N LEU A 270 8.43 -6.54 -18.83
CA LEU A 270 8.76 -5.47 -19.76
C LEU A 270 7.55 -5.19 -20.66
N VAL A 271 7.44 -3.96 -21.14
CA VAL A 271 6.47 -3.59 -22.18
C VAL A 271 7.22 -3.27 -23.45
N ILE A 272 6.80 -3.87 -24.55
CA ILE A 272 7.31 -3.58 -25.88
C ILE A 272 6.18 -2.95 -26.69
N CYS A 273 6.40 -1.76 -27.23
CA CYS A 273 5.41 -1.04 -28.04
C CYS A 273 6.03 -0.51 -29.34
N TYR A 274 5.18 -0.27 -30.33
CA TYR A 274 5.61 0.41 -31.56
C TYR A 274 5.88 1.88 -31.26
N ASP A 275 6.89 2.45 -31.94
CA ASP A 275 7.11 3.90 -31.91
C ASP A 275 6.02 4.65 -32.66
N ASP A 276 5.57 4.11 -33.80
CA ASP A 276 4.47 4.66 -34.58
C ASP A 276 3.11 4.35 -33.91
N THR A 277 2.54 5.38 -33.25
CA THR A 277 1.27 5.26 -32.51
C THR A 277 0.05 5.14 -33.42
N ASP A 278 0.11 5.66 -34.66
CA ASP A 278 -0.96 5.52 -35.65
C ASP A 278 -1.01 4.09 -36.18
N TYR A 279 0.16 3.51 -36.46
CA TYR A 279 0.25 2.10 -36.79
C TYR A 279 -0.23 1.20 -35.65
N ALA A 280 0.18 1.50 -34.44
CA ALA A 280 -0.27 0.80 -33.24
C ALA A 280 -1.80 0.83 -33.08
N ALA A 281 -2.43 1.98 -33.34
CA ALA A 281 -3.87 2.17 -33.26
C ALA A 281 -4.65 1.55 -34.42
N SER A 282 -4.03 1.34 -35.59
CA SER A 282 -4.68 0.82 -36.81
C SER A 282 -5.06 -0.66 -36.73
N GLY A 283 -4.57 -1.38 -35.72
CA GLY A 283 -4.87 -2.79 -35.53
C GLY A 283 -6.23 -3.01 -34.88
N SER A 284 -6.93 -4.08 -35.30
CA SER A 284 -8.11 -4.56 -34.59
C SER A 284 -7.74 -4.95 -33.15
N VAL A 285 -8.63 -4.66 -32.21
CA VAL A 285 -8.60 -5.29 -30.89
C VAL A 285 -8.71 -6.80 -31.13
N THR A 286 -7.76 -7.59 -30.68
CA THR A 286 -7.84 -9.05 -30.74
C THR A 286 -9.04 -9.52 -29.93
N GLY A 287 -9.52 -10.75 -30.14
CA GLY A 287 -10.66 -11.31 -29.41
C GLY A 287 -10.55 -11.27 -27.88
N HIS A 288 -9.37 -10.91 -27.35
CA HIS A 288 -9.08 -10.75 -25.92
C HIS A 288 -9.00 -9.28 -25.46
N HIS A 289 -9.57 -8.34 -26.19
CA HIS A 289 -9.48 -6.90 -25.93
C HIS A 289 -8.03 -6.36 -25.79
N ALA A 290 -7.04 -7.12 -26.25
CA ALA A 290 -5.66 -6.67 -26.31
C ALA A 290 -5.46 -5.84 -27.58
N THR A 291 -4.87 -4.67 -27.45
CA THR A 291 -4.57 -3.78 -28.58
C THR A 291 -3.31 -4.26 -29.30
N ARG A 292 -3.20 -4.01 -30.62
CA ARG A 292 -1.94 -4.19 -31.34
C ARG A 292 -0.82 -3.31 -30.81
N ALA A 293 -1.13 -2.31 -29.98
CA ALA A 293 -0.21 -1.27 -29.54
C ALA A 293 1.06 -1.78 -28.85
N GLY A 294 1.02 -2.95 -28.23
CA GLY A 294 2.18 -3.49 -27.55
C GLY A 294 1.95 -4.87 -26.94
N PHE A 295 3.04 -5.44 -26.43
CA PHE A 295 3.07 -6.68 -25.67
C PHE A 295 3.66 -6.47 -24.30
N ALA A 296 3.12 -7.18 -23.30
CA ALA A 296 3.75 -7.37 -22.01
C ALA A 296 4.59 -8.66 -22.06
N PHE A 297 5.91 -8.52 -22.04
CA PHE A 297 6.82 -9.64 -21.85
C PHE A 297 6.93 -9.96 -20.36
N LYS A 298 6.62 -11.19 -20.00
CA LYS A 298 6.81 -11.70 -18.64
C LYS A 298 7.93 -12.72 -18.63
N TRP A 299 8.81 -12.61 -17.62
CA TRP A 299 9.85 -13.62 -17.43
C TRP A 299 9.24 -14.98 -17.16
N GLN A 300 9.90 -16.00 -17.68
CA GLN A 300 9.56 -17.36 -17.33
C GLN A 300 10.15 -17.66 -15.95
N ASP A 301 9.32 -18.06 -15.00
CA ASP A 301 9.79 -18.50 -13.70
C ASP A 301 10.45 -19.87 -13.86
N GLU A 302 11.74 -19.96 -13.53
CA GLU A 302 12.45 -21.23 -13.51
C GLU A 302 12.23 -21.90 -12.13
N ALA A 303 11.43 -22.97 -12.12
CA ALA A 303 11.21 -23.76 -10.93
C ALA A 303 12.32 -24.82 -10.78
N VAL A 304 13.00 -24.80 -9.64
CA VAL A 304 14.04 -25.77 -9.29
C VAL A 304 13.60 -26.58 -8.08
N ASP A 305 13.71 -27.90 -8.20
CA ASP A 305 13.40 -28.81 -7.10
C ASP A 305 14.59 -28.94 -6.14
N THR A 306 14.30 -28.86 -4.84
CA THR A 306 15.31 -28.97 -3.78
C THR A 306 14.75 -29.71 -2.56
N LYS A 307 15.62 -30.33 -1.74
CA LYS A 307 15.22 -31.01 -0.53
C LYS A 307 15.11 -30.05 0.65
N LEU A 308 13.95 -30.09 1.34
CA LEU A 308 13.79 -29.41 2.62
C LEU A 308 14.75 -30.00 3.64
N LYS A 309 15.51 -29.14 4.33
CA LYS A 309 16.36 -29.53 5.48
C LYS A 309 15.58 -29.43 6.78
N TYR A 310 15.01 -28.26 7.02
CA TYR A 310 14.16 -27.97 8.19
C TYR A 310 13.39 -26.68 7.97
N ILE A 311 12.38 -26.45 8.79
CA ILE A 311 11.70 -25.17 8.90
C ILE A 311 12.32 -24.40 10.06
N GLU A 312 12.90 -23.24 9.77
CA GLU A 312 13.37 -22.31 10.78
C GLU A 312 12.21 -21.41 11.19
N TRP A 313 12.02 -21.26 12.49
CA TRP A 313 11.00 -20.40 13.06
C TRP A 313 11.64 -19.15 13.64
N SER A 314 11.34 -18.00 13.07
CA SER A 314 11.87 -16.70 13.46
C SER A 314 10.81 -15.89 14.19
N CYS A 315 11.13 -15.46 15.42
CA CYS A 315 10.22 -14.63 16.19
C CYS A 315 10.35 -13.17 15.74
N ALA A 316 9.23 -12.62 15.27
CA ALA A 316 9.06 -11.19 15.02
C ALA A 316 8.31 -10.52 16.21
N VAL A 317 7.74 -9.32 16.06
CA VAL A 317 7.09 -8.55 17.18
C VAL A 317 6.07 -9.36 17.95
N SER A 318 5.14 -10.00 17.26
CA SER A 318 4.05 -10.78 17.84
C SER A 318 4.00 -12.19 17.28
N THR A 319 4.42 -12.41 16.05
CA THR A 319 4.35 -13.67 15.33
C THR A 319 5.68 -14.40 15.28
N ILE A 320 5.59 -15.73 15.16
CA ILE A 320 6.72 -16.61 14.89
C ILE A 320 6.53 -17.14 13.47
N SER A 321 7.29 -16.58 12.53
CA SER A 321 7.15 -16.85 11.09
C SER A 321 8.04 -18.00 10.63
N PRO A 322 7.52 -18.94 9.81
CA PRO A 322 8.28 -20.04 9.28
C PRO A 322 9.09 -19.66 8.04
N VAL A 323 10.30 -20.19 7.94
CA VAL A 323 11.20 -20.07 6.79
C VAL A 323 11.66 -21.47 6.40
N ALA A 324 11.40 -21.89 5.16
CA ALA A 324 11.97 -23.12 4.64
C ALA A 324 13.48 -22.95 4.43
N VAL A 325 14.28 -23.81 5.06
CA VAL A 325 15.71 -23.95 4.80
C VAL A 325 15.91 -25.26 4.04
N PHE A 326 16.50 -25.16 2.85
CA PHE A 326 16.64 -26.29 1.94
C PHE A 326 18.06 -26.41 1.39
N GLU A 327 18.35 -27.47 0.64
CA GLU A 327 19.64 -27.64 -0.02
C GLU A 327 19.86 -26.47 -1.00
N PRO A 328 21.04 -25.82 -0.98
CA PRO A 328 21.30 -24.69 -1.86
C PRO A 328 21.10 -25.08 -3.33
N VAL A 329 20.34 -24.29 -4.05
CA VAL A 329 20.08 -24.44 -5.50
C VAL A 329 20.42 -23.18 -6.24
N GLN A 330 20.83 -23.32 -7.49
CA GLN A 330 21.04 -22.20 -8.39
C GLN A 330 19.71 -21.88 -9.05
N ILE A 331 19.23 -20.65 -8.87
CA ILE A 331 18.06 -20.12 -9.55
C ILE A 331 18.44 -18.77 -10.13
N GLU A 332 18.37 -18.65 -11.45
CA GLU A 332 18.62 -17.40 -12.14
C GLU A 332 19.94 -16.71 -11.73
N GLY A 333 21.03 -17.47 -11.78
CA GLY A 333 22.39 -16.97 -11.53
C GLY A 333 22.74 -16.71 -10.05
N THR A 334 21.85 -16.97 -9.11
CA THR A 334 22.14 -16.83 -7.67
C THR A 334 21.86 -18.10 -6.90
N THR A 335 22.62 -18.30 -5.81
CA THR A 335 22.40 -19.43 -4.90
C THR A 335 21.30 -19.09 -3.91
N VAL A 336 20.24 -19.89 -3.89
CA VAL A 336 19.11 -19.77 -2.96
C VAL A 336 19.07 -20.97 -2.04
N SER A 337 18.87 -20.78 -0.75
CA SER A 337 18.79 -21.84 0.27
C SER A 337 17.68 -21.59 1.29
N ARG A 338 16.91 -20.51 1.14
CA ARG A 338 15.87 -20.09 2.09
C ARG A 338 14.71 -19.45 1.33
N ALA A 339 13.48 -19.76 1.76
CA ALA A 339 12.28 -19.09 1.29
C ALA A 339 11.27 -18.90 2.42
N SER A 340 10.61 -17.76 2.49
CA SER A 340 9.55 -17.54 3.48
C SER A 340 8.37 -18.47 3.20
N LEU A 341 7.80 -19.03 4.27
CA LEU A 341 6.55 -19.77 4.24
C LEU A 341 5.39 -18.96 4.86
N CYS A 342 5.60 -17.68 5.07
CA CYS A 342 4.65 -16.72 5.61
C CYS A 342 4.06 -17.14 6.97
N ASN A 343 3.21 -18.16 7.02
CA ASN A 343 2.50 -18.60 8.21
C ASN A 343 2.15 -20.11 8.19
N ILE A 344 1.46 -20.61 9.20
CA ILE A 344 1.05 -22.02 9.32
C ILE A 344 0.07 -22.41 8.19
N SER A 345 -0.87 -21.51 7.83
CA SER A 345 -1.83 -21.81 6.76
C SER A 345 -1.14 -22.07 5.42
N GLU A 346 -0.06 -21.35 5.11
CA GLU A 346 0.71 -21.57 3.89
C GLU A 346 1.46 -22.93 3.91
N ILE A 347 1.99 -23.33 5.06
CA ILE A 347 2.57 -24.68 5.24
C ILE A 347 1.51 -25.76 4.97
N GLU A 348 0.29 -25.58 5.52
CA GLU A 348 -0.82 -26.51 5.32
C GLU A 348 -1.31 -26.51 3.87
N ARG A 349 -1.42 -25.34 3.24
CA ARG A 349 -1.84 -25.17 1.84
C ARG A 349 -0.89 -25.86 0.86
N LEU A 350 0.41 -25.69 1.06
CA LEU A 350 1.44 -26.34 0.25
C LEU A 350 1.60 -27.84 0.56
N GLY A 351 1.06 -28.31 1.68
CA GLY A 351 1.23 -29.69 2.12
C GLY A 351 2.67 -30.03 2.51
N ILE A 352 3.40 -29.07 3.11
CA ILE A 352 4.80 -29.27 3.51
C ILE A 352 4.86 -30.34 4.60
N GLY A 353 5.66 -31.39 4.36
CA GLY A 353 5.96 -32.43 5.32
C GLY A 353 7.24 -32.17 6.12
N LYS A 354 7.56 -33.06 7.06
CA LYS A 354 8.84 -33.05 7.79
C LYS A 354 10.01 -33.30 6.83
N GLU A 355 9.79 -34.15 5.84
CA GLU A 355 10.70 -34.40 4.73
C GLU A 355 9.91 -34.21 3.43
N CYS A 356 10.41 -33.42 2.50
CA CYS A 356 9.77 -33.19 1.21
C CYS A 356 10.76 -32.59 0.20
N THR A 357 10.38 -32.66 -1.06
CA THR A 357 11.01 -31.91 -2.13
C THR A 357 10.19 -30.66 -2.39
N LEU A 358 10.81 -29.47 -2.29
CA LEU A 358 10.21 -28.18 -2.57
C LEU A 358 10.51 -27.79 -4.02
N SER A 359 9.51 -27.33 -4.77
CA SER A 359 9.72 -26.61 -6.02
C SER A 359 9.79 -25.12 -5.70
N VAL A 360 10.93 -24.49 -5.97
CA VAL A 360 11.23 -23.12 -5.61
C VAL A 360 11.46 -22.28 -6.85
N ILE A 361 10.87 -21.09 -6.90
CA ILE A 361 11.10 -20.05 -7.93
C ILE A 361 11.66 -18.79 -7.29
N LYS A 362 12.13 -17.85 -8.10
CA LYS A 362 12.30 -16.45 -7.71
C LYS A 362 11.15 -15.61 -8.25
N ALA A 363 10.16 -15.36 -7.42
CA ALA A 363 9.06 -14.47 -7.79
C ALA A 363 9.61 -13.09 -8.18
N ASN A 364 9.20 -12.59 -9.34
CA ASN A 364 9.66 -11.32 -9.92
C ASN A 364 11.18 -11.22 -10.02
N LYS A 365 11.88 -12.35 -10.25
CA LYS A 365 13.34 -12.44 -10.35
C LYS A 365 14.11 -12.11 -9.06
N ILE A 366 13.44 -11.85 -7.96
CA ILE A 366 14.05 -11.33 -6.71
C ILE A 366 13.79 -12.25 -5.53
N ILE A 367 12.53 -12.57 -5.24
CA ILE A 367 12.09 -13.18 -3.96
C ILE A 367 11.95 -14.70 -4.09
N PRO A 368 12.73 -15.51 -3.33
CA PRO A 368 12.54 -16.95 -3.30
C PRO A 368 11.17 -17.32 -2.72
N LYS A 369 10.40 -18.13 -3.47
CA LYS A 369 9.06 -18.60 -3.07
C LYS A 369 8.93 -20.10 -3.33
N CYS A 370 8.37 -20.85 -2.36
CA CYS A 370 7.96 -22.23 -2.56
C CYS A 370 6.60 -22.25 -3.27
N ILE A 371 6.50 -22.96 -4.38
CA ILE A 371 5.27 -23.01 -5.18
C ILE A 371 4.59 -24.37 -5.16
N ALA A 372 5.34 -25.43 -4.95
CA ALA A 372 4.82 -26.80 -4.87
C ALA A 372 5.67 -27.68 -3.95
N VAL A 373 5.09 -28.77 -3.52
CA VAL A 373 5.73 -29.79 -2.68
C VAL A 373 5.52 -31.16 -3.30
N LYS A 374 6.57 -31.98 -3.29
CA LYS A 374 6.57 -33.36 -3.77
C LYS A 374 7.07 -34.28 -2.65
N ASP A 375 6.62 -35.52 -2.67
CA ASP A 375 7.10 -36.59 -1.77
C ASP A 375 7.07 -36.19 -0.29
N ALA A 376 6.02 -35.49 0.16
CA ALA A 376 5.89 -35.08 1.55
C ALA A 376 5.67 -36.27 2.49
N VAL A 377 6.49 -36.36 3.54
CA VAL A 377 6.39 -37.39 4.58
C VAL A 377 6.25 -36.73 5.94
N GLY A 378 5.22 -37.15 6.68
CA GLY A 378 4.93 -36.66 8.02
C GLY A 378 4.45 -35.20 8.05
N ALA A 379 3.99 -34.76 9.19
CA ALA A 379 3.64 -33.34 9.41
C ALA A 379 4.86 -32.56 9.89
N PRO A 380 4.99 -31.27 9.51
CA PRO A 380 6.05 -30.44 10.02
C PRO A 380 5.85 -30.19 11.51
N GLU A 381 6.94 -29.97 12.22
CA GLU A 381 6.91 -29.69 13.65
C GLU A 381 6.65 -28.19 13.86
N ILE A 382 5.51 -27.87 14.48
CA ILE A 382 5.17 -26.50 14.89
C ILE A 382 5.72 -26.32 16.31
N PRO A 383 6.59 -25.32 16.57
CA PRO A 383 7.19 -25.14 17.88
C PRO A 383 6.15 -24.92 18.99
N SER A 384 6.22 -25.71 20.05
CA SER A 384 5.45 -25.47 21.27
C SER A 384 6.07 -24.43 22.20
N GLN A 385 7.30 -24.01 21.89
CA GLN A 385 8.06 -23.00 22.64
C GLN A 385 8.65 -21.95 21.69
N CYS A 386 8.66 -20.70 22.16
CA CYS A 386 9.27 -19.60 21.43
C CYS A 386 10.77 -19.84 21.21
N PRO A 387 11.30 -19.67 19.98
CA PRO A 387 12.71 -19.90 19.71
C PRO A 387 13.65 -18.91 20.41
N VAL A 388 13.13 -17.80 20.95
CA VAL A 388 13.92 -16.75 21.57
C VAL A 388 13.86 -16.81 23.11
N CYS A 389 12.67 -16.87 23.71
CA CYS A 389 12.50 -16.80 25.17
C CYS A 389 12.03 -18.13 25.80
N HIS A 390 11.85 -19.19 24.99
CA HIS A 390 11.41 -20.52 25.40
C HIS A 390 10.05 -20.59 26.13
N ALA A 391 9.30 -19.49 26.18
CA ALA A 391 7.92 -19.49 26.69
C ALA A 391 6.99 -20.29 25.73
N PRO A 392 5.83 -20.77 26.22
CA PRO A 392 4.86 -21.47 25.38
C PRO A 392 4.42 -20.62 24.18
N THR A 393 4.12 -21.31 23.07
CA THR A 393 3.53 -20.69 21.89
C THR A 393 2.05 -21.00 21.80
N LYS A 394 1.30 -20.18 21.06
CA LYS A 394 -0.12 -20.38 20.77
C LYS A 394 -0.40 -20.11 19.30
N VAL A 395 -1.15 -21.00 18.66
CA VAL A 395 -1.69 -20.75 17.32
C VAL A 395 -2.89 -19.80 17.46
N HIS A 396 -2.84 -18.71 16.72
CA HIS A 396 -3.94 -17.77 16.55
C HIS A 396 -4.59 -18.04 15.20
N VAL A 397 -5.91 -17.97 15.14
CA VAL A 397 -6.70 -18.10 13.90
C VAL A 397 -7.42 -16.78 13.70
N SER A 398 -7.11 -16.08 12.60
CA SER A 398 -7.77 -14.82 12.25
C SER A 398 -9.27 -15.05 12.05
N GLU A 399 -10.10 -14.25 12.69
CA GLU A 399 -11.57 -14.33 12.55
C GLU A 399 -12.05 -13.92 11.16
N ASN A 400 -11.29 -13.04 10.48
CA ASN A 400 -11.65 -12.52 9.17
C ASN A 400 -11.21 -13.43 8.02
N SER A 401 -9.97 -13.94 8.06
CA SER A 401 -9.36 -14.71 6.96
C SER A 401 -9.25 -16.20 7.24
N GLY A 402 -9.35 -16.63 8.49
CA GLY A 402 -9.08 -18.01 8.91
C GLY A 402 -7.58 -18.37 8.92
N THR A 403 -6.71 -17.40 8.66
CA THR A 403 -5.24 -17.59 8.62
C THR A 403 -4.72 -18.00 9.99
N LYS A 404 -3.86 -19.01 10.01
CA LYS A 404 -3.23 -19.54 11.23
C LYS A 404 -1.82 -19.00 11.37
N THR A 405 -1.57 -18.25 12.44
CA THR A 405 -0.26 -17.70 12.81
C THR A 405 0.23 -18.25 14.16
N LEU A 406 1.53 -18.29 14.38
CA LEU A 406 2.12 -18.76 15.63
C LEU A 406 2.59 -17.59 16.46
N HIS A 407 2.19 -17.53 17.74
CA HIS A 407 2.51 -16.43 18.63
C HIS A 407 3.24 -16.90 19.90
N CYS A 408 4.20 -16.08 20.37
CA CYS A 408 4.80 -16.23 21.68
C CYS A 408 3.84 -15.70 22.74
N THR A 409 3.58 -16.47 23.80
CA THR A 409 2.68 -16.03 24.89
C THR A 409 3.35 -15.11 25.91
N ASN A 410 4.69 -15.03 25.93
CA ASN A 410 5.43 -14.17 26.83
C ASN A 410 5.35 -12.69 26.37
N PRO A 411 4.75 -11.78 27.13
CA PRO A 411 4.72 -10.36 26.80
C PRO A 411 6.12 -9.70 26.84
N ASP A 412 7.02 -10.25 27.67
CA ASP A 412 8.39 -9.75 27.88
C ASP A 412 9.44 -10.47 27.01
N CYS A 413 9.01 -11.11 25.93
CA CYS A 413 9.93 -11.77 25.01
C CYS A 413 10.91 -10.73 24.41
N THR A 414 12.22 -11.03 24.46
CA THR A 414 13.27 -10.13 23.96
C THR A 414 13.05 -9.73 22.50
N ALA A 415 12.56 -10.66 21.65
CA ALA A 415 12.24 -10.33 20.26
C ALA A 415 11.10 -9.32 20.13
N LYS A 416 10.08 -9.40 20.99
CA LYS A 416 9.01 -8.41 21.06
C LYS A 416 9.53 -7.07 21.55
N ASN A 417 10.33 -7.09 22.61
CA ASN A 417 10.88 -5.87 23.20
C ASN A 417 11.74 -5.11 22.19
N VAL A 418 12.67 -5.76 21.50
CA VAL A 418 13.52 -5.10 20.50
C VAL A 418 12.70 -4.32 19.47
N LYS A 419 11.61 -4.89 19.00
CA LYS A 419 10.76 -4.18 18.03
C LYS A 419 9.95 -3.04 18.66
N LYS A 420 9.48 -3.15 19.92
CA LYS A 420 8.91 -2.02 20.63
C LYS A 420 9.90 -0.85 20.68
N PHE A 421 11.16 -1.13 21.00
CA PHE A 421 12.20 -0.09 21.00
C PHE A 421 12.49 0.45 19.61
N THR A 422 12.51 -0.40 18.58
CA THR A 422 12.67 0.05 17.18
C THR A 422 11.53 0.97 16.75
N ARG A 423 10.28 0.62 17.12
CA ARG A 423 9.10 1.46 16.88
C ARG A 423 9.20 2.76 17.66
N PHE A 424 9.62 2.69 18.92
CA PHE A 424 9.80 3.87 19.77
C PHE A 424 10.75 4.88 19.15
N VAL A 425 11.90 4.46 18.62
CA VAL A 425 12.89 5.36 18.01
C VAL A 425 12.62 5.71 16.56
N SER A 426 11.61 5.10 15.92
CA SER A 426 11.28 5.33 14.50
C SER A 426 10.87 6.78 14.23
N LYS A 427 10.86 7.16 12.95
CA LYS A 427 10.44 8.49 12.48
C LYS A 427 9.03 8.90 12.95
N TRP A 428 8.11 7.94 13.09
CA TRP A 428 6.76 8.17 13.58
C TRP A 428 6.65 8.15 15.11
N GLY A 429 7.66 7.61 15.78
CA GLY A 429 7.83 7.66 17.23
C GLY A 429 8.65 8.86 17.63
N MET A 430 9.79 8.61 18.29
CA MET A 430 10.66 9.65 18.83
C MET A 430 11.65 10.25 17.82
N ASP A 431 11.70 9.74 16.57
CA ASP A 431 12.58 10.18 15.47
C ASP A 431 14.07 10.24 15.88
N ILE A 432 14.57 9.14 16.46
CA ILE A 432 15.95 9.05 16.95
C ILE A 432 16.82 8.29 15.94
N ASP A 433 17.73 8.98 15.29
CA ASP A 433 18.69 8.39 14.37
C ASP A 433 19.84 7.67 15.11
N GLY A 434 20.42 6.64 14.45
CA GLY A 434 21.57 5.90 14.96
C GLY A 434 21.24 4.69 15.84
N LEU A 435 19.98 4.49 16.20
CA LEU A 435 19.50 3.36 17.01
C LEU A 435 18.83 2.29 16.14
N SER A 436 19.60 1.62 15.27
CA SER A 436 19.10 0.47 14.48
C SER A 436 18.72 -0.72 15.37
N ILE A 437 17.97 -1.69 14.80
CA ILE A 437 17.64 -2.96 15.51
C ILE A 437 18.90 -3.63 16.09
N GLN A 438 20.00 -3.65 15.33
CA GLN A 438 21.26 -4.26 15.77
C GLN A 438 21.90 -3.46 16.91
N THR A 439 21.85 -2.13 16.82
CA THR A 439 22.32 -1.23 17.89
C THR A 439 21.52 -1.44 19.17
N MET A 440 20.19 -1.49 19.06
CA MET A 440 19.28 -1.76 20.18
C MET A 440 19.59 -3.09 20.86
N LEU A 441 19.72 -4.18 20.08
CA LEU A 441 20.09 -5.50 20.62
C LEU A 441 21.42 -5.45 21.39
N ARG A 442 22.43 -4.75 20.84
CA ARG A 442 23.73 -4.63 21.50
C ARG A 442 23.65 -3.88 22.82
N PHE A 443 22.89 -2.78 22.86
CA PHE A 443 22.74 -1.97 24.07
C PHE A 443 21.87 -2.65 25.13
N MET A 444 20.82 -3.37 24.72
CA MET A 444 20.03 -4.20 25.62
C MET A 444 20.86 -5.35 26.20
N ASN A 445 21.67 -6.03 25.38
CA ASN A 445 22.54 -7.12 25.84
C ASN A 445 23.69 -6.61 26.75
N ALA A 446 24.13 -5.38 26.55
CA ALA A 446 25.11 -4.72 27.41
C ALA A 446 24.50 -4.21 28.73
N GLY A 447 23.16 -4.23 28.86
CA GLY A 447 22.45 -3.74 30.03
C GLY A 447 22.31 -2.21 30.09
N PHE A 448 22.52 -1.51 28.97
CA PHE A 448 22.38 -0.05 28.91
C PHE A 448 20.91 0.39 28.72
N ILE A 449 20.06 -0.47 28.15
CA ILE A 449 18.65 -0.19 27.85
C ILE A 449 17.81 -1.34 28.39
N HIS A 450 16.86 -1.03 29.29
CA HIS A 450 15.84 -1.93 29.83
C HIS A 450 14.43 -1.39 29.58
N GLU A 451 14.26 -0.06 29.69
CA GLU A 451 13.00 0.67 29.49
C GLU A 451 13.21 1.83 28.50
N PHE A 452 12.15 2.42 27.98
CA PHE A 452 12.24 3.51 27.00
C PHE A 452 12.99 4.74 27.53
N ALA A 453 12.81 5.06 28.81
CA ALA A 453 13.48 6.18 29.46
C ALA A 453 15.02 6.04 29.45
N ASP A 454 15.55 4.81 29.45
CA ASP A 454 17.00 4.57 29.43
C ASP A 454 17.66 5.09 28.16
N ILE A 455 16.90 5.19 27.05
CA ILE A 455 17.42 5.77 25.80
C ILE A 455 17.87 7.21 26.03
N PHE A 456 17.12 7.97 26.82
CA PHE A 456 17.43 9.37 27.16
C PHE A 456 18.55 9.50 28.21
N ARG A 457 18.92 8.39 28.84
CA ARG A 457 20.01 8.28 29.83
C ARG A 457 21.27 7.63 29.26
N LEU A 458 21.26 7.23 27.97
CA LEU A 458 22.41 6.60 27.30
C LEU A 458 23.71 7.42 27.40
N LYS A 459 23.61 8.72 27.64
CA LYS A 459 24.75 9.60 27.87
C LYS A 459 25.67 9.10 29.01
N GLU A 460 25.12 8.44 30.01
CA GLU A 460 25.89 7.85 31.13
C GLU A 460 26.81 6.73 30.66
N HIS A 461 26.48 6.08 29.53
CA HIS A 461 27.22 4.95 28.93
C HIS A 461 28.03 5.32 27.69
N PHE A 462 28.04 6.58 27.23
CA PHE A 462 28.74 6.98 26.00
C PHE A 462 30.24 6.69 26.05
N GLY A 463 30.88 6.73 27.22
CA GLY A 463 32.27 6.31 27.40
C GLY A 463 32.51 4.84 27.07
N GLU A 464 31.58 3.96 27.45
CA GLU A 464 31.63 2.51 27.17
C GLU A 464 31.22 2.24 25.72
N ILE A 465 30.17 2.91 25.24
CA ILE A 465 29.67 2.78 23.86
C ILE A 465 30.74 3.17 22.83
N SER A 466 31.51 4.23 23.09
CA SER A 466 32.59 4.67 22.19
C SER A 466 33.71 3.64 22.02
N GLN A 467 33.86 2.71 22.97
CA GLN A 467 34.83 1.60 22.91
C GLN A 467 34.25 0.34 22.21
N MET A 468 32.93 0.31 21.92
CA MET A 468 32.32 -0.82 21.23
C MET A 468 32.67 -0.81 19.74
N GLU A 469 32.89 -1.98 19.14
CA GLU A 469 33.14 -2.11 17.71
C GLU A 469 32.03 -1.48 16.87
N GLY A 470 32.38 -0.59 15.94
CA GLY A 470 31.46 0.14 15.07
C GLY A 470 30.94 1.46 15.65
N PHE A 471 31.32 1.84 16.88
CA PHE A 471 30.99 3.12 17.50
C PHE A 471 32.25 3.94 17.75
N GLY A 472 32.39 5.04 17.03
CA GLY A 472 33.43 6.03 17.28
C GLY A 472 32.86 7.31 17.89
N GLU A 473 33.69 8.23 18.32
CA GLU A 473 33.31 9.52 18.93
C GLU A 473 32.27 10.27 18.09
N LYS A 474 32.41 10.29 16.75
CA LYS A 474 31.48 10.95 15.84
C LYS A 474 30.10 10.29 15.84
N SER A 475 30.05 8.95 15.90
CA SER A 475 28.79 8.19 15.93
C SER A 475 28.05 8.44 17.25
N VAL A 476 28.78 8.45 18.37
CA VAL A 476 28.21 8.75 19.68
C VAL A 476 27.71 10.18 19.75
N ALA A 477 28.46 11.17 19.24
CA ALA A 477 28.03 12.56 19.21
C ALA A 477 26.77 12.78 18.35
N ASN A 478 26.65 12.12 17.20
CA ASN A 478 25.45 12.18 16.38
C ASN A 478 24.24 11.57 17.10
N MET A 479 24.43 10.44 17.78
CA MET A 479 23.41 9.78 18.57
C MET A 479 22.94 10.67 19.74
N GLU A 480 23.90 11.28 20.48
CA GLU A 480 23.58 12.25 21.55
C GLU A 480 22.73 13.40 21.02
N GLN A 481 23.13 13.99 19.89
CA GLN A 481 22.39 15.09 19.28
C GLN A 481 20.97 14.66 18.88
N SER A 482 20.81 13.47 18.34
CA SER A 482 19.50 12.95 17.93
C SER A 482 18.60 12.69 19.14
N ILE A 483 19.13 12.08 20.20
CA ILE A 483 18.41 11.84 21.45
C ILE A 483 17.97 13.16 22.09
N GLU A 484 18.88 14.14 22.22
CA GLU A 484 18.54 15.44 22.83
C GLU A 484 17.48 16.21 22.02
N LYS A 485 17.54 16.13 20.67
CA LYS A 485 16.52 16.72 19.79
C LYS A 485 15.15 16.08 20.03
N SER A 486 15.10 14.78 20.24
CA SER A 486 13.85 14.02 20.40
C SER A 486 13.17 14.20 21.77
N ARG A 487 13.81 14.87 22.74
CA ARG A 487 13.18 15.20 24.03
C ARG A 487 11.97 16.13 23.88
N GLN A 488 11.92 16.92 22.83
CA GLN A 488 10.73 17.69 22.46
C GLN A 488 9.95 16.89 21.41
N VAL A 489 8.77 16.42 21.76
CA VAL A 489 7.99 15.50 20.93
C VAL A 489 6.54 15.93 20.80
N HIS A 490 6.00 15.78 19.58
CA HIS A 490 4.60 16.00 19.31
C HIS A 490 3.74 14.90 19.96
N PRO A 491 2.59 15.23 20.62
CA PRO A 491 1.80 14.26 21.38
C PRO A 491 1.34 13.03 20.57
N VAL A 492 1.07 13.17 19.27
CA VAL A 492 0.71 12.03 18.40
C VAL A 492 1.86 11.03 18.30
N ASN A 493 3.08 11.54 18.10
CA ASN A 493 4.29 10.71 18.00
C ASN A 493 4.59 10.02 19.34
N PHE A 494 4.39 10.73 20.45
CA PHE A 494 4.54 10.17 21.78
C PHE A 494 3.56 9.02 22.05
N ILE A 495 2.25 9.22 21.78
CA ILE A 495 1.22 8.18 21.95
C ILE A 495 1.55 6.96 21.08
N PHE A 496 1.98 7.17 19.84
CA PHE A 496 2.42 6.08 18.97
C PHE A 496 3.64 5.34 19.53
N ALA A 497 4.63 6.08 20.05
CA ALA A 497 5.86 5.51 20.61
C ALA A 497 5.62 4.63 21.85
N LEU A 498 4.52 4.83 22.57
CA LEU A 498 4.15 4.02 23.75
C LEU A 498 3.86 2.55 23.42
N CYS A 499 3.69 2.21 22.15
CA CYS A 499 3.38 0.84 21.72
C CYS A 499 2.14 0.24 22.39
N ILE A 500 1.10 1.07 22.62
CA ILE A 500 -0.19 0.60 23.12
C ILE A 500 -0.84 -0.27 22.04
N PRO A 501 -1.25 -1.53 22.33
CA PRO A 501 -1.87 -2.39 21.33
C PRO A 501 -3.09 -1.73 20.67
N LEU A 502 -3.27 -1.91 19.36
CA LEU A 502 -4.34 -1.34 18.52
C LEU A 502 -4.31 0.21 18.38
N ILE A 503 -3.28 0.88 18.92
CA ILE A 503 -3.13 2.33 18.86
C ILE A 503 -1.97 2.69 17.94
N GLY A 504 -2.32 3.03 16.69
CA GLY A 504 -1.41 3.55 15.68
C GLY A 504 -1.44 5.08 15.62
N VAL A 505 -0.75 5.64 14.61
CA VAL A 505 -0.69 7.09 14.36
C VAL A 505 -2.08 7.71 14.19
N ASP A 506 -2.99 7.04 13.43
CA ASP A 506 -4.36 7.52 13.21
C ASP A 506 -5.16 7.64 14.52
N ALA A 507 -5.11 6.61 15.37
CA ALA A 507 -5.76 6.66 16.67
C ALA A 507 -5.17 7.77 17.57
N GLY A 508 -3.83 7.93 17.57
CA GLY A 508 -3.15 9.01 18.26
C GLY A 508 -3.61 10.40 17.79
N LYS A 509 -3.71 10.62 16.48
CA LYS A 509 -4.23 11.86 15.88
C LYS A 509 -5.65 12.17 16.36
N LYS A 510 -6.55 11.18 16.35
CA LYS A 510 -7.94 11.35 16.79
C LYS A 510 -8.05 11.69 18.28
N ILE A 511 -7.26 11.03 19.12
CA ILE A 511 -7.20 11.30 20.55
C ILE A 511 -6.70 12.74 20.81
N VAL A 512 -5.57 13.12 20.21
CA VAL A 512 -4.98 14.45 20.39
C VAL A 512 -5.88 15.56 19.84
N ALA A 513 -6.52 15.34 18.69
CA ALA A 513 -7.47 16.31 18.12
C ALA A 513 -8.71 16.50 19.00
N ALA A 514 -9.22 15.43 19.61
CA ALA A 514 -10.45 15.47 20.41
C ALA A 514 -10.24 16.04 21.81
N ILE A 515 -9.17 15.66 22.50
CA ILE A 515 -8.99 15.97 23.94
C ILE A 515 -7.61 16.53 24.29
N GLY A 516 -6.71 16.69 23.31
CA GLY A 516 -5.33 17.09 23.55
C GLY A 516 -4.54 16.07 24.39
N PHE A 517 -3.28 16.39 24.65
CA PHE A 517 -2.44 15.54 25.50
C PHE A 517 -2.84 15.60 26.96
N GLU A 518 -3.23 16.76 27.45
CA GLU A 518 -3.71 16.97 28.84
C GLU A 518 -4.97 16.12 29.11
N GLY A 519 -5.93 16.12 28.18
CA GLY A 519 -7.14 15.30 28.31
C GLY A 519 -6.83 13.80 28.23
N PHE A 520 -5.86 13.39 27.43
CA PHE A 520 -5.39 12.01 27.39
C PHE A 520 -4.80 11.59 28.74
N LEU A 521 -3.89 12.40 29.35
CA LEU A 521 -3.32 12.16 30.67
C LEU A 521 -4.40 12.09 31.75
N GLN A 522 -5.33 13.06 31.74
CA GLN A 522 -6.41 13.11 32.71
C GLN A 522 -7.25 11.83 32.71
N ARG A 523 -7.64 11.35 31.53
CA ARG A 523 -8.41 10.10 31.39
C ARG A 523 -7.62 8.88 31.84
N LEU A 524 -6.34 8.79 31.51
CA LEU A 524 -5.48 7.71 31.99
C LEU A 524 -5.44 7.66 33.51
N HIS A 525 -5.22 8.80 34.18
CA HIS A 525 -5.16 8.89 35.65
C HIS A 525 -6.51 8.58 36.31
N GLN A 526 -7.62 8.92 35.65
CA GLN A 526 -8.97 8.65 36.18
C GLN A 526 -9.46 7.23 35.84
N GLY A 527 -8.79 6.56 34.92
CA GLY A 527 -9.22 5.25 34.38
C GLY A 527 -10.46 5.35 33.49
N ASP A 528 -10.69 6.53 32.89
CA ASP A 528 -11.81 6.78 32.00
C ASP A 528 -11.59 6.15 30.61
N GLY A 529 -12.70 5.78 29.96
CA GLY A 529 -12.69 5.28 28.59
C GLY A 529 -12.50 6.37 27.53
N PHE A 530 -12.35 5.94 26.27
CA PHE A 530 -12.12 6.80 25.11
C PHE A 530 -13.15 6.55 24.00
N GLU A 531 -14.25 5.84 24.29
CA GLU A 531 -15.25 5.41 23.29
C GLU A 531 -16.06 6.57 22.71
N ASP A 532 -16.11 7.70 23.38
CA ASP A 532 -16.73 8.95 22.93
C ASP A 532 -15.93 9.64 21.82
N ILE A 533 -14.66 9.28 21.64
CA ILE A 533 -13.81 9.81 20.57
C ILE A 533 -14.12 9.05 19.27
N GLU A 534 -14.46 9.78 18.21
CA GLU A 534 -14.77 9.18 16.92
C GLU A 534 -13.59 8.35 16.39
N GLY A 535 -13.85 7.09 16.05
CA GLY A 535 -12.86 6.14 15.56
C GLY A 535 -12.06 5.42 16.66
N ILE A 536 -12.37 5.69 17.93
CA ILE A 536 -11.87 4.92 19.08
C ILE A 536 -13.01 4.07 19.61
N GLY A 537 -13.16 2.85 19.09
CA GLY A 537 -14.18 1.92 19.57
C GLY A 537 -13.84 1.31 20.92
N ALA A 538 -14.78 0.54 21.48
CA ALA A 538 -14.65 -0.07 22.81
C ALA A 538 -13.40 -0.95 22.97
N GLU A 539 -12.93 -1.59 21.91
CA GLU A 539 -11.73 -2.44 21.94
C GLU A 539 -10.44 -1.59 22.11
N ARG A 540 -10.29 -0.53 21.32
CA ARG A 540 -9.15 0.41 21.42
C ARG A 540 -9.14 1.12 22.76
N SER A 541 -10.30 1.59 23.22
CA SER A 541 -10.46 2.22 24.53
C SER A 541 -10.02 1.29 25.65
N ARG A 542 -10.51 0.04 25.65
CA ARG A 542 -10.12 -0.98 26.63
C ARG A 542 -8.61 -1.27 26.58
N SER A 543 -8.03 -1.30 25.37
CA SER A 543 -6.59 -1.50 25.20
C SER A 543 -5.78 -0.41 25.88
N ILE A 544 -6.15 0.86 25.71
CA ILE A 544 -5.47 2.00 26.34
C ILE A 544 -5.55 1.90 27.88
N VAL A 545 -6.76 1.71 28.41
CA VAL A 545 -6.98 1.66 29.85
C VAL A 545 -6.26 0.45 30.48
N THR A 546 -6.36 -0.72 29.88
CA THR A 546 -5.69 -1.94 30.36
C THR A 546 -4.17 -1.81 30.29
N TRP A 547 -3.64 -1.19 29.23
CA TRP A 547 -2.21 -0.94 29.10
C TRP A 547 -1.68 -0.05 30.21
N TYR A 548 -2.38 1.03 30.53
CA TYR A 548 -1.99 1.96 31.61
C TYR A 548 -2.17 1.35 32.99
N GLN A 549 -3.19 0.50 33.22
CA GLN A 549 -3.41 -0.22 34.47
C GLN A 549 -2.35 -1.28 34.76
N ASN A 550 -1.57 -1.67 33.80
CA ASN A 550 -0.45 -2.58 34.02
C ASN A 550 0.68 -1.85 34.75
N GLU A 551 1.06 -2.33 35.93
CA GLU A 551 1.99 -1.69 36.87
C GLU A 551 3.34 -1.34 36.21
N LYS A 552 3.87 -2.23 35.35
CA LYS A 552 5.13 -2.03 34.62
C LYS A 552 5.00 -0.93 33.56
N ASN A 553 3.92 -0.95 32.78
CA ASN A 553 3.69 0.07 31.75
C ASN A 553 3.45 1.45 32.38
N HIS A 554 2.68 1.50 33.49
CA HIS A 554 2.43 2.74 34.23
C HIS A 554 3.75 3.33 34.73
N SER A 555 4.55 2.55 35.47
CA SER A 555 5.84 3.02 35.98
C SER A 555 6.76 3.51 34.86
N GLY A 556 6.87 2.73 33.74
CA GLY A 556 7.69 3.12 32.58
C GLY A 556 7.18 4.37 31.86
N PHE A 557 5.86 4.57 31.82
CA PHE A 557 5.23 5.76 31.27
C PHE A 557 5.56 7.02 32.07
N GLU A 558 5.41 6.97 33.40
CA GLU A 558 5.71 8.09 34.29
C GLU A 558 7.21 8.43 34.26
N ASP A 559 8.08 7.42 34.29
CA ASP A 559 9.53 7.60 34.18
C ASP A 559 9.93 8.25 32.84
N LEU A 560 9.29 7.84 31.74
CA LEU A 560 9.50 8.40 30.41
C LEU A 560 9.05 9.87 30.32
N LEU A 561 7.92 10.23 30.94
CA LEU A 561 7.43 11.61 30.94
C LEU A 561 8.40 12.57 31.63
N HIS A 562 9.18 12.11 32.62
CA HIS A 562 10.21 12.93 33.27
C HIS A 562 11.38 13.29 32.33
N GLU A 563 11.62 12.52 31.29
CA GLU A 563 12.70 12.75 30.33
C GLU A 563 12.29 13.63 29.13
N LEU A 564 10.99 13.89 28.95
CA LEU A 564 10.44 14.50 27.76
C LEU A 564 9.71 15.82 28.02
N SER A 565 9.66 16.65 26.99
CA SER A 565 8.81 17.83 26.89
C SER A 565 7.79 17.61 25.77
N ILE A 566 6.53 17.36 26.13
CA ILE A 566 5.48 17.14 25.15
C ILE A 566 5.02 18.50 24.61
N GLU A 567 4.95 18.66 23.30
CA GLU A 567 4.49 19.88 22.65
C GLU A 567 3.03 20.17 23.02
N HIS A 568 2.73 21.42 23.34
CA HIS A 568 1.35 21.84 23.56
C HIS A 568 0.64 21.99 22.23
N VAL A 569 -0.42 21.22 22.02
CA VAL A 569 -1.32 21.32 20.87
C VAL A 569 -2.63 21.92 21.36
N GLU A 570 -2.98 23.11 20.86
CA GLU A 570 -4.27 23.72 21.19
C GLU A 570 -5.41 22.85 20.66
N VAL A 571 -6.22 22.31 21.57
CA VAL A 571 -7.50 21.69 21.21
C VAL A 571 -8.44 22.84 20.90
N GLN A 572 -8.86 22.95 19.66
CA GLN A 572 -9.93 23.89 19.32
C GLN A 572 -11.20 23.40 20.00
N ASP A 573 -11.67 24.15 21.01
CA ASP A 573 -12.98 23.89 21.63
C ASP A 573 -14.08 24.18 20.60
N THR A 574 -14.38 23.16 19.82
CA THR A 574 -15.40 23.22 18.77
C THR A 574 -16.82 22.99 19.32
N SER A 575 -16.96 22.72 20.61
CA SER A 575 -18.24 22.41 21.24
C SER A 575 -19.20 23.60 21.31
N SER A 576 -18.67 24.82 21.22
CA SER A 576 -19.43 26.08 21.28
C SER A 576 -19.50 26.81 19.94
N GLY A 577 -18.95 26.26 18.87
CA GLY A 577 -18.96 26.85 17.53
C GLY A 577 -20.36 26.89 16.91
N SER A 578 -20.56 27.79 15.96
CA SER A 578 -21.85 28.00 15.28
C SER A 578 -22.35 26.78 14.51
N CYS A 579 -21.49 25.87 14.14
CA CYS A 579 -21.81 24.62 13.43
C CYS A 579 -21.83 23.38 14.36
N ALA A 580 -21.68 23.55 15.68
CA ALA A 580 -21.51 22.45 16.63
C ALA A 580 -22.64 21.41 16.55
N GLY A 581 -22.26 20.15 16.41
CA GLY A 581 -23.19 19.01 16.33
C GLY A 581 -23.93 18.86 14.99
N LEU A 582 -23.69 19.73 14.01
CA LEU A 582 -24.33 19.68 12.69
C LEU A 582 -23.43 18.99 11.66
N SER A 583 -24.03 18.21 10.78
CA SER A 583 -23.34 17.56 9.67
C SER A 583 -23.68 18.23 8.34
N PHE A 584 -22.66 18.62 7.60
CA PHE A 584 -22.77 19.32 6.33
C PHE A 584 -22.24 18.47 5.18
N VAL A 585 -22.78 18.68 3.99
CA VAL A 585 -22.19 18.21 2.73
C VAL A 585 -21.96 19.44 1.87
N ILE A 586 -20.73 19.66 1.43
CA ILE A 586 -20.38 20.78 0.55
C ILE A 586 -20.22 20.23 -0.87
N THR A 587 -20.87 20.86 -1.85
CA THR A 587 -20.81 20.47 -3.26
C THR A 587 -20.93 21.70 -4.18
N GLY A 588 -20.51 21.56 -5.44
CA GLY A 588 -20.48 22.69 -6.37
C GLY A 588 -19.27 23.59 -6.14
N ASP A 589 -19.26 24.74 -6.82
CA ASP A 589 -18.20 25.75 -6.69
C ASP A 589 -18.44 26.62 -5.45
N VAL A 590 -17.37 26.99 -4.76
CA VAL A 590 -17.38 27.91 -3.62
C VAL A 590 -16.86 29.28 -4.06
N HIS A 591 -17.43 30.35 -3.51
CA HIS A 591 -17.18 31.72 -3.95
C HIS A 591 -16.49 32.57 -2.86
N HIS A 592 -16.81 32.33 -1.60
CA HIS A 592 -16.25 33.07 -0.46
C HIS A 592 -15.00 32.42 0.14
N TYR A 593 -14.78 31.14 -0.11
CA TYR A 593 -13.58 30.39 0.28
C TYR A 593 -12.75 30.07 -0.96
N LYS A 594 -11.43 29.94 -0.83
CA LYS A 594 -10.52 29.62 -1.95
C LYS A 594 -10.87 28.28 -2.61
N ASN A 595 -11.37 27.34 -1.82
CA ASN A 595 -11.78 26.01 -2.26
C ASN A 595 -12.66 25.36 -1.19
N ARG A 596 -13.21 24.19 -1.51
CA ARG A 596 -14.06 23.43 -0.58
C ARG A 596 -13.33 22.94 0.66
N ASP A 597 -11.99 22.76 0.61
CA ASP A 597 -11.22 22.34 1.76
C ASP A 597 -11.06 23.46 2.78
N GLU A 598 -10.87 24.71 2.35
CA GLU A 598 -10.89 25.86 3.24
C GLU A 598 -12.27 26.04 3.88
N PHE A 599 -13.34 25.84 3.10
CA PHE A 599 -14.71 25.89 3.64
C PHE A 599 -14.96 24.74 4.62
N LYS A 600 -14.53 23.52 4.31
CA LYS A 600 -14.59 22.37 5.23
C LYS A 600 -13.84 22.67 6.53
N ALA A 601 -12.60 23.15 6.44
CA ALA A 601 -11.81 23.52 7.61
C ALA A 601 -12.50 24.58 8.47
N TYR A 602 -13.19 25.55 7.85
CA TYR A 602 -14.00 26.52 8.58
C TYR A 602 -15.16 25.86 9.34
N VAL A 603 -15.96 25.02 8.66
CA VAL A 603 -17.09 24.30 9.28
C VAL A 603 -16.61 23.44 10.47
N GLU A 604 -15.50 22.73 10.29
CA GLU A 604 -14.92 21.88 11.32
C GLU A 604 -14.35 22.70 12.47
N SER A 605 -13.74 23.87 12.21
CA SER A 605 -13.30 24.81 13.27
C SER A 605 -14.46 25.36 14.09
N GLN A 606 -15.67 25.38 13.53
CA GLN A 606 -16.91 25.79 14.20
C GLN A 606 -17.69 24.61 14.81
N GLY A 607 -17.06 23.43 14.94
CA GLY A 607 -17.66 22.26 15.58
C GLY A 607 -18.62 21.46 14.70
N GLY A 608 -18.72 21.79 13.43
CA GLY A 608 -19.51 21.05 12.44
C GLY A 608 -18.72 19.87 11.87
N LYS A 609 -19.42 18.93 11.25
CA LYS A 609 -18.85 17.80 10.53
C LYS A 609 -19.14 17.93 9.04
N VAL A 610 -18.12 17.80 8.19
CA VAL A 610 -18.30 17.77 6.73
C VAL A 610 -18.13 16.35 6.21
N THR A 611 -19.16 15.84 5.50
CA THR A 611 -19.13 14.50 4.90
C THR A 611 -19.18 14.56 3.38
N GLY A 612 -18.62 13.55 2.72
CA GLY A 612 -18.57 13.47 1.25
C GLY A 612 -19.91 13.14 0.58
N SER A 613 -20.86 12.55 1.31
CA SER A 613 -22.13 12.07 0.77
C SER A 613 -23.32 12.47 1.62
N VAL A 614 -24.46 12.74 0.96
CA VAL A 614 -25.73 13.06 1.61
C VAL A 614 -26.36 11.80 2.23
N SER A 615 -26.71 11.86 3.51
CA SER A 615 -27.37 10.79 4.27
C SER A 615 -28.44 11.35 5.20
N LYS A 616 -29.26 10.49 5.82
CA LYS A 616 -30.26 10.92 6.82
C LYS A 616 -29.68 11.69 8.01
N LYS A 617 -28.36 11.61 8.24
CA LYS A 617 -27.66 12.34 9.29
C LYS A 617 -27.16 13.72 8.84
N THR A 618 -27.24 14.05 7.55
CA THR A 618 -26.84 15.34 6.99
C THR A 618 -27.84 16.41 7.42
N ALA A 619 -27.36 17.47 8.07
CA ALA A 619 -28.19 18.60 8.49
C ALA A 619 -28.44 19.55 7.31
N TYR A 620 -27.39 19.85 6.52
CA TYR A 620 -27.48 20.77 5.38
C TYR A 620 -26.61 20.27 4.21
N LEU A 621 -27.11 20.46 2.99
CA LEU A 621 -26.31 20.42 1.78
C LEU A 621 -25.99 21.85 1.36
N VAL A 622 -24.72 22.21 1.30
CA VAL A 622 -24.28 23.52 0.82
C VAL A 622 -23.92 23.42 -0.65
N ASN A 623 -24.64 24.19 -1.48
CA ASN A 623 -24.42 24.27 -2.91
C ASN A 623 -24.90 25.63 -3.44
N ASN A 624 -24.03 26.41 -4.07
CA ASN A 624 -24.41 27.70 -4.65
C ASN A 624 -25.42 27.59 -5.79
N ASP A 625 -25.44 26.46 -6.51
CA ASP A 625 -26.53 26.10 -7.42
C ASP A 625 -27.56 25.22 -6.68
N VAL A 626 -28.49 25.86 -5.97
CA VAL A 626 -29.53 25.21 -5.14
C VAL A 626 -30.47 24.34 -6.00
N GLU A 627 -30.68 24.70 -7.28
CA GLU A 627 -31.54 23.98 -8.23
C GLU A 627 -30.77 22.95 -9.06
N SER A 628 -29.49 22.75 -8.80
CA SER A 628 -28.63 21.78 -9.50
C SER A 628 -29.31 20.41 -9.60
N ALA A 629 -29.23 19.81 -10.79
CA ALA A 629 -29.64 18.43 -11.02
C ALA A 629 -28.65 17.36 -10.55
N SER A 630 -27.61 17.77 -9.78
CA SER A 630 -26.58 16.85 -9.28
C SER A 630 -27.16 15.71 -8.43
N SER A 631 -26.47 14.60 -8.37
CA SER A 631 -26.91 13.44 -7.57
C SER A 631 -27.06 13.78 -6.09
N LYS A 632 -26.21 14.69 -5.55
CA LYS A 632 -26.28 15.14 -4.16
C LYS A 632 -27.51 16.01 -3.92
N ASN A 633 -27.83 16.95 -4.82
CA ASN A 633 -29.03 17.78 -4.72
C ASN A 633 -30.29 16.93 -4.80
N ARG A 634 -30.36 15.97 -5.73
CA ARG A 634 -31.50 15.05 -5.82
C ARG A 634 -31.67 14.25 -4.54
N LYS A 635 -30.58 13.67 -4.01
CA LYS A 635 -30.63 12.89 -2.78
C LYS A 635 -31.00 13.73 -1.56
N ALA A 636 -30.55 14.98 -1.49
CA ALA A 636 -30.97 15.91 -0.44
C ALA A 636 -32.50 16.21 -0.51
N LYS A 637 -33.00 16.50 -1.71
CA LYS A 637 -34.45 16.70 -1.94
C LYS A 637 -35.27 15.44 -1.57
N GLU A 638 -34.79 14.25 -1.93
CA GLU A 638 -35.44 12.97 -1.58
C GLU A 638 -35.49 12.72 -0.06
N LEU A 639 -34.45 13.11 0.66
CA LEU A 639 -34.32 12.93 2.11
C LEU A 639 -34.89 14.10 2.92
N GLY A 640 -35.39 15.16 2.26
CA GLY A 640 -35.94 16.36 2.90
C GLY A 640 -34.85 17.21 3.59
N ILE A 641 -33.60 17.11 3.14
CA ILE A 641 -32.47 17.85 3.70
C ILE A 641 -32.40 19.24 3.05
N PRO A 642 -32.30 20.32 3.85
CA PRO A 642 -32.19 21.68 3.34
C PRO A 642 -30.95 21.84 2.46
N ILE A 643 -31.16 22.46 1.27
CA ILE A 643 -30.06 22.86 0.39
C ILE A 643 -29.92 24.37 0.53
N ILE A 644 -28.74 24.83 0.94
CA ILE A 644 -28.47 26.24 1.18
C ILE A 644 -27.27 26.70 0.31
N SER A 645 -27.26 27.98 -0.06
CA SER A 645 -26.10 28.59 -0.70
C SER A 645 -25.00 28.90 0.32
N GLU A 646 -23.79 29.19 -0.14
CA GLU A 646 -22.68 29.64 0.69
C GLU A 646 -23.01 30.95 1.41
N ASP A 647 -23.71 31.88 0.74
CA ASP A 647 -24.21 33.12 1.37
C ASP A 647 -25.14 32.82 2.54
N THR A 648 -26.11 31.92 2.33
CA THR A 648 -27.05 31.52 3.41
C THR A 648 -26.32 30.81 4.54
N PHE A 649 -25.30 30.00 4.23
CA PHE A 649 -24.46 29.39 5.27
C PHE A 649 -23.72 30.45 6.09
N ILE A 650 -23.13 31.46 5.44
CA ILE A 650 -22.42 32.55 6.12
C ILE A 650 -23.36 33.36 7.02
N GLU A 651 -24.57 33.63 6.54
CA GLU A 651 -25.59 34.34 7.33
C GLU A 651 -26.04 33.55 8.58
N GLN A 652 -26.15 32.22 8.47
CA GLN A 652 -26.64 31.37 9.56
C GLN A 652 -25.56 30.93 10.53
N PHE A 653 -24.36 30.63 10.04
CA PHE A 653 -23.29 30.00 10.83
C PHE A 653 -22.04 30.86 10.94
N GLY A 654 -22.03 32.04 10.32
CA GLY A 654 -20.85 32.89 10.21
C GLY A 654 -19.90 32.41 9.12
N GLY A 655 -18.92 33.22 8.78
CA GLY A 655 -17.94 32.96 7.73
C GLY A 655 -17.28 34.24 7.26
N ARG A 656 -16.30 34.11 6.36
CA ARG A 656 -15.65 35.25 5.72
C ARG A 656 -16.44 35.72 4.51
#